data_ee050581cecdeb10d5a1fea051602ca4
#
_entry.id   ee050581cecdeb10d5a1fea051602ca4
#
_cell.length_a   1.000
_cell.length_b   1.000
_cell.length_c   1.000
_cell.angle_alpha   90.00
_cell.angle_beta   90.00
_cell.angle_gamma   90.00
#
_symmetry.space_group_name_H-M   'P 1'
#
loop_
_entity.id
_entity.type
_entity.pdbx_description
1 polymer ?
#
loop_
_entity_poly.entity_id
_entity_poly.type
_entity_poly.pdbx_seq_one_letter_code
_entity_poly.pdbx_strand_id
1 'polypeptide(L)'
;MFFPEKMLLVNALFPGQYAERVVSMIIRQGDLQIADAAQTNPWIKDLSRSYTAEESPQSQSRREKVEHLVKTLNLTEHLHQYQPLRGDWPEIDRHLETAMSEIDTAVEKREILNKEFQRLNELKNRYERFPGLGKALQMPGGYSYLAIETGQIPDNNLPLLEEQLAATLHVILPIGSQKGLTSLATIVLKRDADILQAALKTVAFQSSKIEKELSELATESIENLTKNLSDIHKQLQSADEKFRAIADRHRELLVGAYLRIRQEQLYDRMLHFFRRTEQTCLFSGWLPNSRQTPFVKDLQETTQNRAIVDLIPAESLESVKDGTLEVPVKLHNPAFFKPFEMLTATYGLPRYQTIDPTPVLGISFLLMFGLMFGDVGHGLVLALLGLFLSLKSHKDILKVAGRLVLYAGCASMLFGFLFGSIFGVEHWLPTIWMKPIDNINQLFKVVIYAGAGLITVSIVLNLINGLRSGKFLNYIFDKAGLLSLILYWCGILLVSRLVLSKTGEGVGLFVIYLFAGCALLLFFREPITNLLRKNHRLYHQGIFTGIMHSIVEMLEIALGFLANTVSFIRVGAFGLAHAGLFIAIFSLSDMVTGKFNGLTSIIILIIGNVFIIVLEGLVVTIQAIRLEFYEFFNRFFQPTSVRYKPIRENPTIE
;
A
#
# COMPACT_ATOMS: atom_id res chain seq x y z
N MET A 1 -23.87 -10.99 -7.06
CA MET A 1 -23.26 -9.76 -7.58
C MET A 1 -23.35 -8.61 -6.58
N PHE A 2 -24.53 -8.25 -6.09
CA PHE A 2 -24.70 -7.13 -5.14
C PHE A 2 -24.58 -7.50 -3.65
N PHE A 3 -24.26 -8.73 -3.32
CA PHE A 3 -24.14 -9.20 -1.94
C PHE A 3 -22.93 -10.11 -1.80
N PRO A 4 -22.27 -10.08 -0.63
CA PRO A 4 -21.25 -11.05 -0.29
C PRO A 4 -21.77 -12.49 -0.39
N GLU A 5 -20.88 -13.43 -0.62
CA GLU A 5 -21.22 -14.85 -0.66
C GLU A 5 -21.77 -15.31 0.68
N LYS A 6 -22.83 -16.13 0.66
CA LYS A 6 -23.39 -16.69 1.90
C LYS A 6 -22.39 -17.62 2.57
N MET A 7 -22.22 -17.46 3.86
CA MET A 7 -21.30 -18.25 4.67
C MET A 7 -22.05 -19.24 5.55
N LEU A 8 -21.46 -20.42 5.70
CA LEU A 8 -21.92 -21.48 6.59
C LEU A 8 -20.90 -21.66 7.71
N LEU A 9 -21.35 -21.80 8.93
CA LEU A 9 -20.53 -22.30 10.02
C LEU A 9 -20.57 -23.83 9.96
N VAL A 10 -19.42 -24.42 9.76
CA VAL A 10 -19.24 -25.86 9.76
C VAL A 10 -18.74 -26.30 11.12
N ASN A 11 -19.49 -27.15 11.81
CA ASN A 11 -19.03 -27.86 12.99
C ASN A 11 -18.90 -29.35 12.61
N ALA A 12 -17.69 -29.89 12.68
CA ALA A 12 -17.45 -31.27 12.31
C ALA A 12 -16.81 -32.04 13.47
N LEU A 13 -17.50 -33.12 13.86
CA LEU A 13 -17.07 -34.07 14.90
C LEU A 13 -16.67 -35.40 14.24
N PHE A 14 -15.48 -35.90 14.55
CA PHE A 14 -14.95 -37.15 13.96
C PHE A 14 -13.95 -37.83 14.89
N PRO A 15 -13.67 -39.14 14.72
CA PRO A 15 -12.69 -39.85 15.54
C PRO A 15 -11.27 -39.30 15.43
N GLY A 16 -10.57 -39.15 16.56
CA GLY A 16 -9.25 -38.53 16.65
C GLY A 16 -8.17 -39.12 15.72
N GLN A 17 -8.27 -40.38 15.38
CA GLN A 17 -7.35 -41.07 14.45
C GLN A 17 -7.34 -40.47 13.02
N TYR A 18 -8.35 -39.70 12.64
CA TYR A 18 -8.43 -39.05 11.32
C TYR A 18 -7.96 -37.59 11.34
N ALA A 19 -7.54 -37.06 12.49
CA ALA A 19 -7.23 -35.63 12.65
C ALA A 19 -6.21 -35.12 11.62
N GLU A 20 -5.07 -35.82 11.47
CA GLU A 20 -4.04 -35.44 10.49
C GLU A 20 -4.54 -35.48 9.04
N ARG A 21 -5.34 -36.50 8.69
CA ARG A 21 -5.91 -36.64 7.33
C ARG A 21 -6.92 -35.54 7.04
N VAL A 22 -7.74 -35.17 8.03
CA VAL A 22 -8.72 -34.09 7.92
C VAL A 22 -8.00 -32.73 7.78
N VAL A 23 -6.96 -32.48 8.55
CA VAL A 23 -6.13 -31.26 8.39
C VAL A 23 -5.54 -31.20 6.98
N SER A 24 -4.95 -32.30 6.52
CA SER A 24 -4.40 -32.39 5.15
C SER A 24 -5.45 -32.08 4.08
N MET A 25 -6.65 -32.64 4.23
CA MET A 25 -7.78 -32.38 3.32
C MET A 25 -8.17 -30.89 3.33
N ILE A 26 -8.33 -30.28 4.52
CA ILE A 26 -8.72 -28.86 4.66
C ILE A 26 -7.67 -27.96 3.99
N ILE A 27 -6.38 -28.19 4.23
CA ILE A 27 -5.29 -27.41 3.65
C ILE A 27 -5.25 -27.57 2.12
N ARG A 28 -5.41 -28.79 1.63
CA ARG A 28 -5.42 -29.06 0.18
C ARG A 28 -6.60 -28.42 -0.55
N GLN A 29 -7.80 -28.45 0.04
CA GLN A 29 -8.97 -27.79 -0.53
C GLN A 29 -8.86 -26.26 -0.49
N GLY A 30 -8.32 -25.70 0.60
CA GLY A 30 -8.11 -24.27 0.76
C GLY A 30 -9.40 -23.46 0.76
N ASP A 31 -10.51 -24.03 1.21
CA ASP A 31 -11.85 -23.40 1.19
C ASP A 31 -12.39 -23.11 2.60
N LEU A 32 -11.73 -23.57 3.67
CA LEU A 32 -12.18 -23.37 5.04
C LEU A 32 -11.36 -22.31 5.76
N GLN A 33 -12.04 -21.34 6.37
CA GLN A 33 -11.45 -20.45 7.36
C GLN A 33 -11.80 -20.95 8.75
N ILE A 34 -10.81 -21.33 9.55
CA ILE A 34 -11.07 -21.81 10.92
C ILE A 34 -11.61 -20.69 11.79
N ALA A 35 -12.60 -21.03 12.61
CA ALA A 35 -13.14 -20.22 13.67
C ALA A 35 -12.83 -20.87 15.03
N ASP A 36 -12.68 -20.07 16.09
CA ASP A 36 -12.56 -20.63 17.43
C ASP A 36 -13.93 -21.21 17.83
N ALA A 37 -13.95 -22.54 17.96
CA ALA A 37 -15.16 -23.27 18.34
C ALA A 37 -15.76 -22.80 19.69
N ALA A 38 -14.93 -22.26 20.58
CA ALA A 38 -15.39 -21.75 21.87
C ALA A 38 -16.17 -20.42 21.75
N GLN A 39 -15.95 -19.64 20.70
CA GLN A 39 -16.70 -18.42 20.43
C GLN A 39 -18.04 -18.70 19.75
N THR A 40 -18.09 -19.76 18.95
CA THR A 40 -19.28 -20.13 18.18
C THR A 40 -20.26 -21.00 18.98
N ASN A 41 -19.76 -21.81 19.91
CA ASN A 41 -20.56 -22.76 20.70
C ASN A 41 -20.14 -22.76 22.18
N PRO A 42 -20.92 -22.15 23.08
CA PRO A 42 -20.53 -22.00 24.51
C PRO A 42 -20.26 -23.32 25.25
N TRP A 43 -20.94 -24.42 24.87
CA TRP A 43 -20.76 -25.74 25.49
C TRP A 43 -19.41 -26.40 25.16
N ILE A 44 -18.67 -25.88 24.16
CA ILE A 44 -17.34 -26.40 23.77
C ILE A 44 -16.22 -25.88 24.66
N LYS A 45 -16.48 -24.87 25.49
CA LYS A 45 -15.45 -24.28 26.38
C LYS A 45 -14.80 -25.29 27.32
N ASP A 46 -15.56 -26.32 27.71
CA ASP A 46 -15.11 -27.36 28.65
C ASP A 46 -14.28 -28.47 27.99
N LEU A 47 -14.20 -28.50 26.65
CA LEU A 47 -13.36 -29.46 25.95
C LEU A 47 -11.89 -29.04 26.01
N SER A 48 -11.01 -29.99 26.37
CA SER A 48 -9.58 -29.74 26.42
C SER A 48 -9.03 -29.32 25.05
N ARG A 49 -8.07 -28.39 25.02
CA ARG A 49 -7.36 -28.06 23.78
C ARG A 49 -6.52 -29.25 23.33
N SER A 50 -6.55 -29.55 22.03
CA SER A 50 -6.07 -30.80 21.48
C SER A 50 -4.58 -30.99 21.48
N TYR A 51 -3.76 -30.00 21.39
CA TYR A 51 -2.32 -30.15 21.26
C TYR A 51 -1.60 -28.95 21.88
N THR A 52 -0.89 -29.19 22.96
CA THR A 52 0.33 -28.47 23.29
C THR A 52 1.47 -29.25 22.62
N ALA A 53 1.59 -29.19 21.32
CA ALA A 53 2.85 -29.57 20.69
C ALA A 53 3.85 -28.48 21.04
N GLU A 54 4.59 -28.67 22.11
CA GLU A 54 5.87 -28.00 22.26
C GLU A 54 6.68 -28.40 21.04
N GLU A 55 6.99 -27.43 20.19
CA GLU A 55 7.85 -27.64 19.02
C GLU A 55 9.13 -28.31 19.54
N SER A 56 9.49 -29.48 19.03
CA SER A 56 10.67 -30.15 19.53
C SER A 56 11.90 -29.26 19.33
N PRO A 57 12.86 -29.20 20.26
CA PRO A 57 14.05 -28.36 20.09
C PRO A 57 14.78 -28.60 18.76
N GLN A 58 14.67 -29.81 18.22
CA GLN A 58 15.23 -30.17 16.93
C GLN A 58 14.48 -29.52 15.75
N SER A 59 13.15 -29.47 15.77
CA SER A 59 12.36 -28.81 14.72
C SER A 59 12.54 -27.30 14.74
N GLN A 60 12.65 -26.70 15.91
CA GLN A 60 12.94 -25.28 16.04
C GLN A 60 14.33 -24.94 15.48
N SER A 61 15.37 -25.67 15.86
CA SER A 61 16.73 -25.48 15.36
C SER A 61 16.80 -25.65 13.82
N ARG A 62 16.13 -26.67 13.28
CA ARG A 62 16.04 -26.88 11.82
C ARG A 62 15.39 -25.70 11.11
N ARG A 63 14.29 -25.20 11.65
CA ARG A 63 13.58 -24.05 11.10
C ARG A 63 14.49 -22.83 11.03
N GLU A 64 15.13 -22.47 12.14
CA GLU A 64 16.01 -21.31 12.21
C GLU A 64 17.16 -21.41 11.21
N LYS A 65 17.76 -22.60 11.07
CA LYS A 65 18.83 -22.86 10.10
C LYS A 65 18.35 -22.66 8.66
N VAL A 66 17.22 -23.26 8.27
CA VAL A 66 16.69 -23.19 6.92
C VAL A 66 16.20 -21.78 6.58
N GLU A 67 15.50 -21.10 7.50
CA GLU A 67 15.05 -19.71 7.30
C GLU A 67 16.24 -18.76 7.12
N HIS A 68 17.31 -18.95 7.90
CA HIS A 68 18.54 -18.18 7.77
C HIS A 68 19.17 -18.37 6.37
N LEU A 69 19.31 -19.62 5.91
CA LEU A 69 19.90 -19.93 4.60
C LEU A 69 19.06 -19.39 3.44
N VAL A 70 17.74 -19.58 3.46
CA VAL A 70 16.83 -19.09 2.42
C VAL A 70 16.86 -17.56 2.34
N LYS A 71 16.97 -16.87 3.48
CA LYS A 71 17.10 -15.40 3.55
C LYS A 71 18.46 -14.94 3.03
N THR A 72 19.55 -15.57 3.46
CA THR A 72 20.93 -15.23 3.03
C THR A 72 21.12 -15.37 1.53
N LEU A 73 20.49 -16.39 0.94
CA LEU A 73 20.55 -16.66 -0.51
C LEU A 73 19.46 -15.95 -1.32
N ASN A 74 18.57 -15.19 -0.67
CA ASN A 74 17.44 -14.50 -1.30
C ASN A 74 16.56 -15.39 -2.19
N LEU A 75 16.25 -16.61 -1.72
CA LEU A 75 15.52 -17.63 -2.48
C LEU A 75 13.99 -17.46 -2.41
N THR A 76 13.47 -16.42 -1.75
CA THR A 76 12.04 -16.21 -1.53
C THR A 76 11.25 -15.88 -2.81
N GLU A 77 11.90 -15.40 -3.87
CA GLU A 77 11.22 -14.98 -5.10
C GLU A 77 10.71 -16.12 -5.98
N HIS A 78 11.19 -17.36 -5.79
CA HIS A 78 10.90 -18.50 -6.67
C HIS A 78 10.20 -19.68 -5.99
N LEU A 79 9.62 -19.47 -4.80
CA LEU A 79 9.00 -20.54 -4.00
C LEU A 79 7.89 -21.31 -4.73
N HIS A 80 7.15 -20.65 -5.65
CA HIS A 80 6.03 -21.26 -6.37
C HIS A 80 6.42 -22.33 -7.40
N GLN A 81 7.70 -22.45 -7.73
CA GLN A 81 8.19 -23.39 -8.74
C GLN A 81 8.60 -24.74 -8.14
N TYR A 82 8.66 -24.84 -6.81
CA TYR A 82 9.16 -26.00 -6.10
C TYR A 82 8.08 -26.68 -5.29
N GLN A 83 8.28 -27.98 -5.03
CA GLN A 83 7.41 -28.77 -4.15
C GLN A 83 8.08 -29.04 -2.81
N PRO A 84 7.32 -29.26 -1.72
CA PRO A 84 7.87 -29.66 -0.44
C PRO A 84 8.66 -30.97 -0.57
N LEU A 85 9.82 -31.05 0.07
CA LEU A 85 10.66 -32.24 0.07
C LEU A 85 9.93 -33.44 0.69
N ARG A 86 10.06 -34.59 0.05
CA ARG A 86 9.60 -35.88 0.57
C ARG A 86 10.81 -36.68 1.07
N GLY A 87 10.68 -37.40 2.18
CA GLY A 87 11.75 -38.21 2.78
C GLY A 87 11.85 -38.03 4.30
N ASP A 88 12.74 -38.74 4.93
CA ASP A 88 12.93 -38.68 6.36
C ASP A 88 13.82 -37.50 6.75
N TRP A 89 13.45 -36.78 7.82
CA TRP A 89 14.19 -35.61 8.30
C TRP A 89 15.67 -35.88 8.60
N PRO A 90 16.08 -37.01 9.20
CA PRO A 90 17.50 -37.27 9.47
C PRO A 90 18.39 -37.34 8.25
N GLU A 91 17.86 -37.72 7.10
CA GLU A 91 18.59 -37.72 5.83
C GLU A 91 18.68 -36.31 5.23
N ILE A 92 17.57 -35.59 5.27
CA ILE A 92 17.50 -34.19 4.85
C ILE A 92 18.42 -33.33 5.70
N ASP A 93 18.43 -33.52 7.02
CA ASP A 93 19.28 -32.76 7.96
C ASP A 93 20.76 -32.91 7.63
N ARG A 94 21.24 -34.12 7.27
CA ARG A 94 22.63 -34.31 6.83
C ARG A 94 22.97 -33.50 5.56
N HIS A 95 22.07 -33.48 4.59
CA HIS A 95 22.26 -32.67 3.39
C HIS A 95 22.20 -31.16 3.69
N LEU A 96 21.34 -30.73 4.61
CA LEU A 96 21.25 -29.35 5.06
C LEU A 96 22.52 -28.90 5.80
N GLU A 97 23.12 -29.76 6.65
CA GLU A 97 24.37 -29.46 7.34
C GLU A 97 25.55 -29.31 6.35
N THR A 98 25.59 -30.16 5.33
CA THR A 98 26.59 -30.04 4.26
C THR A 98 26.42 -28.73 3.49
N ALA A 99 25.17 -28.42 3.07
CA ALA A 99 24.86 -27.18 2.37
C ALA A 99 25.20 -25.94 3.23
N MET A 100 24.89 -25.98 4.52
CA MET A 100 25.21 -24.91 5.46
C MET A 100 26.68 -24.64 5.55
N SER A 101 27.50 -25.70 5.72
CA SER A 101 28.97 -25.57 5.78
C SER A 101 29.57 -24.97 4.51
N GLU A 102 29.08 -25.40 3.32
CA GLU A 102 29.54 -24.83 2.03
C GLU A 102 29.14 -23.36 1.88
N ILE A 103 27.91 -23.00 2.29
CA ILE A 103 27.39 -21.63 2.17
C ILE A 103 28.11 -20.71 3.15
N ASP A 104 28.24 -21.13 4.44
CA ASP A 104 28.90 -20.32 5.46
C ASP A 104 30.36 -20.02 5.09
N THR A 105 31.08 -21.03 4.59
CA THR A 105 32.45 -20.84 4.08
C THR A 105 32.51 -19.87 2.91
N ALA A 106 31.54 -19.90 2.00
CA ALA A 106 31.48 -19.00 0.86
C ALA A 106 31.13 -17.57 1.29
N VAL A 107 30.21 -17.41 2.25
CA VAL A 107 29.82 -16.11 2.83
C VAL A 107 30.98 -15.48 3.57
N GLU A 108 31.66 -16.23 4.44
CA GLU A 108 32.83 -15.74 5.21
C GLU A 108 33.94 -15.25 4.27
N LYS A 109 34.28 -16.05 3.25
CA LYS A 109 35.28 -15.66 2.25
C LYS A 109 34.89 -14.38 1.50
N ARG A 110 33.61 -14.25 1.13
CA ARG A 110 33.09 -13.05 0.46
C ARG A 110 33.13 -11.82 1.37
N GLU A 111 32.81 -11.98 2.65
CA GLU A 111 32.87 -10.88 3.63
C GLU A 111 34.30 -10.39 3.85
N ILE A 112 35.26 -11.32 3.97
CA ILE A 112 36.68 -10.97 4.12
C ILE A 112 37.16 -10.18 2.91
N LEU A 113 36.87 -10.67 1.69
CA LEU A 113 37.23 -9.98 0.46
C LEU A 113 36.54 -8.61 0.31
N ASN A 114 35.30 -8.50 0.72
CA ASN A 114 34.58 -7.23 0.64
C ASN A 114 35.11 -6.20 1.66
N LYS A 115 35.46 -6.62 2.87
CA LYS A 115 36.11 -5.75 3.86
C LYS A 115 37.44 -5.24 3.36
N GLU A 116 38.25 -6.13 2.75
CA GLU A 116 39.56 -5.75 2.20
C GLU A 116 39.40 -4.85 0.99
N PHE A 117 38.43 -5.11 0.10
CA PHE A 117 38.12 -4.21 -1.03
C PHE A 117 37.73 -2.81 -0.54
N GLN A 118 36.86 -2.72 0.46
CA GLN A 118 36.45 -1.44 1.06
C GLN A 118 37.66 -0.71 1.66
N ARG A 119 38.50 -1.42 2.41
CA ARG A 119 39.72 -0.86 3.00
C ARG A 119 40.66 -0.28 1.94
N LEU A 120 40.97 -1.04 0.89
CA LEU A 120 41.86 -0.57 -0.18
C LEU A 120 41.23 0.54 -1.02
N ASN A 121 39.93 0.51 -1.23
CA ASN A 121 39.22 1.58 -1.94
C ASN A 121 39.20 2.89 -1.13
N GLU A 122 39.03 2.81 0.20
CA GLU A 122 39.21 3.97 1.07
C GLU A 122 40.64 4.52 1.04
N LEU A 123 41.63 3.66 1.09
CA LEU A 123 43.05 4.06 0.95
C LEU A 123 43.31 4.73 -0.39
N LYS A 124 42.80 4.19 -1.50
CA LYS A 124 42.88 4.80 -2.82
C LYS A 124 42.19 6.18 -2.85
N ASN A 125 40.98 6.31 -2.35
CA ASN A 125 40.26 7.58 -2.30
C ASN A 125 40.97 8.63 -1.45
N ARG A 126 41.65 8.22 -0.36
CA ARG A 126 42.50 9.10 0.46
C ARG A 126 43.73 9.53 -0.30
N TYR A 127 44.39 8.60 -1.02
CA TYR A 127 45.56 8.94 -1.84
C TYR A 127 45.22 9.91 -2.98
N GLU A 128 44.08 9.73 -3.65
CA GLU A 128 43.61 10.63 -4.72
C GLU A 128 43.24 12.04 -4.19
N ARG A 129 42.89 12.17 -2.93
CA ARG A 129 42.63 13.48 -2.28
C ARG A 129 43.90 14.24 -1.99
N PHE A 130 45.07 13.56 -1.92
CA PHE A 130 46.35 14.15 -1.58
C PHE A 130 47.43 13.83 -2.62
N PRO A 131 47.28 14.25 -3.89
CA PRO A 131 48.24 13.95 -4.93
C PRO A 131 49.57 14.69 -4.63
N GLY A 132 50.61 13.94 -4.37
CA GLY A 132 51.94 14.46 -4.09
C GLY A 132 52.53 14.18 -2.71
N LEU A 133 51.70 13.83 -1.72
CA LEU A 133 52.14 13.54 -0.36
C LEU A 133 53.00 12.25 -0.30
N GLY A 134 52.65 11.24 -1.12
CA GLY A 134 53.37 9.95 -1.17
C GLY A 134 54.84 10.07 -1.61
N LYS A 135 55.18 11.03 -2.45
CA LYS A 135 56.56 11.29 -2.86
C LYS A 135 57.40 12.07 -1.83
N ALA A 136 56.72 12.94 -1.05
CA ALA A 136 57.38 13.75 -0.02
C ALA A 136 57.70 12.95 1.25
N LEU A 137 56.98 11.85 1.51
CA LEU A 137 57.13 11.05 2.74
C LEU A 137 58.04 9.83 2.60
N GLN A 138 58.60 9.57 1.42
CA GLN A 138 59.53 8.45 1.17
C GLN A 138 60.97 8.68 1.72
N MET A 139 61.17 9.63 2.61
CA MET A 139 62.51 9.79 3.23
C MET A 139 62.67 8.81 4.42
N PRO A 140 63.63 7.90 4.37
CA PRO A 140 63.88 6.98 5.47
C PRO A 140 64.55 7.72 6.63
N GLY A 141 63.88 7.81 7.76
CA GLY A 141 64.39 8.36 8.99
C GLY A 141 63.40 9.29 9.67
N GLY A 142 63.00 8.96 10.89
CA GLY A 142 62.11 9.82 11.68
C GLY A 142 62.70 11.24 11.79
N TYR A 143 61.89 12.23 11.53
CA TYR A 143 62.25 13.63 11.62
C TYR A 143 62.58 14.00 13.06
N SER A 144 63.87 13.95 13.43
CA SER A 144 64.34 14.24 14.78
C SER A 144 64.12 15.70 15.18
N TYR A 145 64.07 16.63 14.19
CA TYR A 145 64.05 18.08 14.39
C TYR A 145 62.80 18.79 13.83
N LEU A 146 61.90 18.12 13.14
CA LEU A 146 60.72 18.71 12.53
C LEU A 146 59.46 18.16 13.16
N ALA A 147 58.47 19.03 13.38
CA ALA A 147 57.10 18.68 13.71
C ALA A 147 56.23 18.91 12.46
N ILE A 148 55.49 17.90 12.06
CA ILE A 148 54.60 17.93 10.88
C ILE A 148 53.19 17.64 11.35
N GLU A 149 52.25 18.59 11.06
CA GLU A 149 50.81 18.40 11.31
C GLU A 149 50.07 18.45 9.98
N THR A 150 49.17 17.52 9.78
CA THR A 150 48.34 17.43 8.57
C THR A 150 46.86 17.45 8.89
N GLY A 151 46.09 18.21 8.09
CA GLY A 151 44.64 18.32 8.33
C GLY A 151 44.00 19.23 7.30
N GLN A 152 42.77 19.64 7.63
CA GLN A 152 41.94 20.51 6.79
C GLN A 152 41.58 21.78 7.56
N ILE A 153 41.58 22.91 6.84
CA ILE A 153 41.08 24.20 7.34
C ILE A 153 40.10 24.82 6.32
N PRO A 154 39.12 25.65 6.76
CA PRO A 154 38.35 26.45 5.83
C PRO A 154 39.24 27.34 4.98
N ASP A 155 38.96 27.44 3.66
CA ASP A 155 39.77 28.21 2.69
C ASP A 155 40.03 29.65 3.16
N ASN A 156 39.07 30.28 3.84
CA ASN A 156 39.17 31.63 4.36
C ASN A 156 40.16 31.79 5.54
N ASN A 157 40.57 30.71 6.18
CA ASN A 157 41.43 30.71 7.36
C ASN A 157 42.89 30.46 7.03
N LEU A 158 43.25 30.19 5.76
CA LEU A 158 44.63 30.00 5.34
C LEU A 158 45.52 31.24 5.57
N PRO A 159 45.09 32.47 5.20
CA PRO A 159 45.88 33.68 5.48
C PRO A 159 46.08 33.92 6.98
N LEU A 160 45.12 33.56 7.80
CA LEU A 160 45.18 33.71 9.26
C LEU A 160 46.21 32.77 9.88
N LEU A 161 46.33 31.54 9.33
CA LEU A 161 47.37 30.61 9.74
C LEU A 161 48.78 31.09 9.36
N GLU A 162 48.96 31.65 8.15
CA GLU A 162 50.23 32.24 7.70
C GLU A 162 50.64 33.43 8.59
N GLU A 163 49.70 34.30 8.96
CA GLU A 163 49.95 35.42 9.83
C GLU A 163 50.40 34.98 11.24
N GLN A 164 49.72 33.98 11.81
CA GLN A 164 50.06 33.48 13.15
C GLN A 164 51.40 32.75 13.22
N LEU A 165 51.85 32.15 12.14
CA LEU A 165 53.15 31.46 12.06
C LEU A 165 54.27 32.37 11.52
N ALA A 166 54.02 33.62 11.14
CA ALA A 166 54.96 34.54 10.56
C ALA A 166 56.25 34.76 11.39
N ALA A 167 56.18 34.58 12.72
CA ALA A 167 57.30 34.74 13.63
C ALA A 167 58.15 33.45 13.77
N THR A 168 57.71 32.31 13.19
CA THR A 168 58.38 31.02 13.29
C THR A 168 58.83 30.53 11.92
N LEU A 169 59.90 29.72 11.90
CA LEU A 169 60.34 29.09 10.64
C LEU A 169 59.35 27.98 10.29
N HIS A 170 58.49 28.24 9.30
CA HIS A 170 57.44 27.33 8.92
C HIS A 170 57.36 27.12 7.40
N VAL A 171 56.80 25.99 7.01
CA VAL A 171 56.41 25.69 5.63
C VAL A 171 54.96 25.19 5.64
N ILE A 172 54.07 25.90 4.96
CA ILE A 172 52.68 25.50 4.74
C ILE A 172 52.56 25.00 3.31
N LEU A 173 52.20 23.73 3.16
CA LEU A 173 52.02 23.09 1.86
C LEU A 173 50.51 22.84 1.66
N PRO A 174 49.81 23.69 0.87
CA PRO A 174 48.45 23.39 0.48
C PRO A 174 48.44 22.21 -0.50
N ILE A 175 47.66 21.19 -0.19
CA ILE A 175 47.67 19.91 -0.93
C ILE A 175 46.49 19.84 -1.89
N GLY A 176 45.40 20.49 -1.56
CA GLY A 176 44.20 20.58 -2.41
C GLY A 176 43.05 21.25 -1.70
N SER A 177 42.12 21.87 -2.45
CA SER A 177 40.89 22.46 -1.92
C SER A 177 39.68 21.71 -2.48
N GLN A 178 38.73 21.30 -1.59
CA GLN A 178 37.45 20.70 -1.95
C GLN A 178 36.35 21.21 -1.04
N LYS A 179 35.26 21.66 -1.62
CA LYS A 179 34.04 22.11 -0.89
C LYS A 179 34.27 23.21 0.16
N GLY A 180 35.20 24.15 -0.11
CA GLY A 180 35.50 25.25 0.81
C GLY A 180 36.42 24.88 1.97
N LEU A 181 37.09 23.72 1.90
CA LEU A 181 38.10 23.24 2.84
C LEU A 181 39.39 23.01 2.12
N THR A 182 40.49 23.64 2.57
CA THR A 182 41.85 23.39 2.07
C THR A 182 42.54 22.35 2.94
N SER A 183 42.97 21.26 2.31
CA SER A 183 43.85 20.26 2.92
C SER A 183 45.28 20.76 2.86
N LEU A 184 45.98 20.77 4.00
CA LEU A 184 47.36 21.28 4.07
C LEU A 184 48.24 20.44 5.01
N ALA A 185 49.54 20.49 4.78
CA ALA A 185 50.57 20.02 5.69
C ALA A 185 51.36 21.21 6.19
N THR A 186 51.49 21.33 7.51
CA THR A 186 52.30 22.39 8.15
C THR A 186 53.53 21.75 8.77
N ILE A 187 54.68 22.29 8.46
CA ILE A 187 55.98 21.80 8.91
C ILE A 187 56.66 22.93 9.71
N VAL A 188 57.04 22.66 10.93
CA VAL A 188 57.83 23.59 11.79
C VAL A 188 58.96 22.85 12.47
N LEU A 189 59.89 23.62 13.08
CA LEU A 189 60.92 23.00 13.94
C LEU A 189 60.26 22.45 15.21
N LYS A 190 60.72 21.33 15.70
CA LYS A 190 60.19 20.62 16.87
C LYS A 190 60.15 21.49 18.13
N ARG A 191 61.06 22.45 18.27
CA ARG A 191 61.07 23.43 19.37
C ARG A 191 59.87 24.40 19.33
N ASP A 192 59.28 24.60 18.14
CA ASP A 192 58.18 25.53 17.89
C ASP A 192 56.83 24.78 17.76
N ALA A 193 56.78 23.49 18.11
CA ALA A 193 55.60 22.65 17.97
C ALA A 193 54.41 23.15 18.80
N ASP A 194 54.63 23.70 19.98
CA ASP A 194 53.58 24.25 20.84
C ASP A 194 52.93 25.49 20.22
N ILE A 195 53.72 26.33 19.50
CA ILE A 195 53.24 27.50 18.77
C ILE A 195 52.38 27.05 17.61
N LEU A 196 52.78 26.01 16.88
CA LEU A 196 52.00 25.40 15.81
C LEU A 196 50.66 24.90 16.32
N GLN A 197 50.64 24.13 17.44
CA GLN A 197 49.42 23.60 17.99
C GLN A 197 48.44 24.72 18.46
N ALA A 198 49.00 25.81 19.01
CA ALA A 198 48.19 26.98 19.40
C ALA A 198 47.59 27.65 18.15
N ALA A 199 48.35 27.85 17.10
CA ALA A 199 47.89 28.45 15.84
C ALA A 199 46.83 27.57 15.16
N LEU A 200 47.02 26.28 15.10
CA LEU A 200 46.04 25.33 14.50
C LEU A 200 44.68 25.32 15.23
N LYS A 201 44.68 25.49 16.54
CA LYS A 201 43.41 25.59 17.33
C LYS A 201 42.62 26.84 16.97
N THR A 202 43.24 27.95 16.62
CA THR A 202 42.56 29.19 16.31
C THR A 202 41.93 29.23 14.90
N VAL A 203 42.44 28.41 13.98
CA VAL A 203 41.98 28.39 12.57
C VAL A 203 40.95 27.28 12.28
N ALA A 204 40.36 26.67 13.32
CA ALA A 204 39.44 25.54 13.18
C ALA A 204 40.05 24.34 12.41
N PHE A 205 41.31 24.05 12.69
CA PHE A 205 42.00 22.94 12.06
C PHE A 205 41.44 21.60 12.52
N GLN A 206 41.06 20.80 11.56
CA GLN A 206 40.67 19.40 11.79
C GLN A 206 41.86 18.49 11.51
N SER A 207 42.55 18.06 12.58
CA SER A 207 43.66 17.11 12.45
C SER A 207 43.16 15.80 11.87
N SER A 208 43.71 15.36 10.77
CA SER A 208 43.56 13.98 10.36
C SER A 208 44.71 13.19 10.99
N LYS A 209 44.41 12.21 11.85
CA LYS A 209 45.40 11.30 12.45
C LYS A 209 46.01 10.40 11.36
N ILE A 210 46.91 10.98 10.58
CA ILE A 210 47.49 10.38 9.37
C ILE A 210 48.78 9.58 9.71
N GLU A 211 49.33 9.75 10.92
CA GLU A 211 50.65 9.18 11.23
C GLU A 211 50.83 7.66 11.13
N LYS A 212 49.82 6.88 11.49
CA LYS A 212 49.87 5.41 11.30
C LYS A 212 49.52 4.99 9.87
N GLU A 213 48.60 5.72 9.26
CA GLU A 213 48.06 5.42 7.94
C GLU A 213 48.96 5.92 6.81
N LEU A 214 49.76 6.99 7.05
CA LEU A 214 50.79 7.48 6.14
C LEU A 214 52.01 6.55 6.04
N SER A 215 52.30 5.76 7.07
CA SER A 215 53.36 4.74 6.99
C SER A 215 52.95 3.58 6.09
N GLU A 216 51.66 3.25 6.02
CA GLU A 216 51.12 2.25 5.08
C GLU A 216 51.07 2.80 3.63
N LEU A 217 50.72 4.07 3.47
CA LEU A 217 50.69 4.76 2.16
C LEU A 217 52.10 5.05 1.61
N ALA A 218 53.11 5.25 2.45
CA ALA A 218 54.50 5.45 2.03
C ALA A 218 55.15 4.16 1.50
N THR A 219 54.63 3.01 1.84
CA THR A 219 55.15 1.70 1.44
C THR A 219 54.55 1.17 0.13
N GLU A 220 53.35 1.61 -0.25
CA GLU A 220 52.65 1.17 -1.48
C GLU A 220 52.53 2.29 -2.51
N SER A 221 53.03 2.04 -3.73
CA SER A 221 52.81 2.96 -4.85
C SER A 221 51.32 2.89 -5.30
N ILE A 222 50.78 3.99 -5.85
CA ILE A 222 49.42 4.04 -6.44
C ILE A 222 49.20 2.91 -7.45
N GLU A 223 50.22 2.53 -8.17
CA GLU A 223 50.17 1.43 -9.14
C GLU A 223 49.93 0.09 -8.46
N ASN A 224 50.57 -0.15 -7.31
CA ASN A 224 50.35 -1.37 -6.53
C ASN A 224 48.96 -1.40 -5.90
N LEU A 225 48.46 -0.27 -5.36
CA LEU A 225 47.10 -0.16 -4.82
C LEU A 225 46.04 -0.41 -5.89
N THR A 226 46.19 0.16 -7.08
CA THR A 226 45.29 -0.06 -8.20
C THR A 226 45.31 -1.49 -8.71
N LYS A 227 46.48 -2.11 -8.73
CA LYS A 227 46.67 -3.52 -9.09
C LYS A 227 46.03 -4.43 -8.04
N ASN A 228 46.29 -4.19 -6.76
CA ASN A 228 45.67 -4.96 -5.65
C ASN A 228 44.17 -4.83 -5.64
N LEU A 229 43.60 -3.63 -5.86
CA LEU A 229 42.17 -3.42 -6.02
C LEU A 229 41.60 -4.20 -7.20
N SER A 230 42.26 -4.20 -8.34
CA SER A 230 41.85 -4.98 -9.51
C SER A 230 41.87 -6.48 -9.23
N ASP A 231 42.88 -6.97 -8.53
CA ASP A 231 43.03 -8.39 -8.20
C ASP A 231 41.97 -8.85 -7.16
N ILE A 232 41.75 -8.03 -6.14
CA ILE A 232 40.65 -8.31 -5.15
C ILE A 232 39.31 -8.21 -5.81
N HIS A 233 39.04 -7.27 -6.72
CA HIS A 233 37.81 -7.20 -7.47
C HIS A 233 37.56 -8.46 -8.30
N LYS A 234 38.57 -9.00 -8.98
CA LYS A 234 38.51 -10.28 -9.71
C LYS A 234 38.22 -11.45 -8.77
N GLN A 235 38.89 -11.46 -7.59
CA GLN A 235 38.63 -12.50 -6.58
C GLN A 235 37.21 -12.42 -6.03
N LEU A 236 36.68 -11.22 -5.81
CA LEU A 236 35.32 -10.99 -5.35
C LEU A 236 34.32 -11.43 -6.41
N GLN A 237 34.54 -11.13 -7.69
CA GLN A 237 33.70 -11.64 -8.79
C GLN A 237 33.73 -13.18 -8.85
N SER A 238 34.91 -13.80 -8.74
CA SER A 238 35.02 -15.27 -8.70
C SER A 238 34.33 -15.86 -7.45
N ALA A 239 34.38 -15.19 -6.30
CA ALA A 239 33.69 -15.60 -5.08
C ALA A 239 32.18 -15.46 -5.22
N ASP A 240 31.68 -14.39 -5.86
CA ASP A 240 30.26 -14.20 -6.16
C ASP A 240 29.73 -15.26 -7.15
N GLU A 241 30.50 -15.60 -8.18
CA GLU A 241 30.13 -16.70 -9.10
C GLU A 241 30.06 -18.04 -8.40
N LYS A 242 31.04 -18.35 -7.54
CA LYS A 242 31.02 -19.59 -6.74
C LYS A 242 29.86 -19.61 -5.77
N PHE A 243 29.57 -18.49 -5.10
CA PHE A 243 28.44 -18.35 -4.20
C PHE A 243 27.11 -18.61 -4.92
N ARG A 244 26.93 -18.02 -6.13
CA ARG A 244 25.74 -18.30 -6.96
C ARG A 244 25.66 -19.75 -7.39
N ALA A 245 26.76 -20.35 -7.79
CA ALA A 245 26.78 -21.77 -8.17
C ALA A 245 26.43 -22.70 -7.00
N ILE A 246 26.89 -22.41 -5.79
CA ILE A 246 26.52 -23.14 -4.55
C ILE A 246 25.03 -22.92 -4.26
N ALA A 247 24.54 -21.67 -4.35
CA ALA A 247 23.13 -21.35 -4.15
C ALA A 247 22.24 -22.09 -5.15
N ASP A 248 22.60 -22.14 -6.40
CA ASP A 248 21.85 -22.86 -7.44
C ASP A 248 21.86 -24.38 -7.22
N ARG A 249 23.01 -24.96 -6.80
CA ARG A 249 23.13 -26.38 -6.49
C ARG A 249 22.23 -26.81 -5.35
N HIS A 250 22.14 -26.00 -4.28
CA HIS A 250 21.36 -26.34 -3.09
C HIS A 250 19.96 -25.74 -3.09
N ARG A 251 19.57 -25.00 -4.13
CA ARG A 251 18.29 -24.30 -4.22
C ARG A 251 17.10 -25.22 -4.02
N GLU A 252 17.05 -26.33 -4.73
CA GLU A 252 15.94 -27.29 -4.65
C GLU A 252 15.82 -27.91 -3.25
N LEU A 253 16.93 -28.29 -2.64
CA LEU A 253 16.98 -28.79 -1.27
C LEU A 253 16.47 -27.76 -0.27
N LEU A 254 17.00 -26.54 -0.32
CA LEU A 254 16.68 -25.49 0.66
C LEU A 254 15.25 -24.99 0.53
N VAL A 255 14.79 -24.75 -0.71
CA VAL A 255 13.41 -24.30 -0.96
C VAL A 255 12.43 -25.41 -0.62
N GLY A 256 12.71 -26.68 -1.00
CA GLY A 256 11.87 -27.81 -0.67
C GLY A 256 11.78 -28.10 0.83
N ALA A 257 12.90 -27.96 1.58
CA ALA A 257 12.92 -28.07 3.04
C ALA A 257 12.13 -26.91 3.70
N TYR A 258 12.29 -25.69 3.20
CA TYR A 258 11.54 -24.53 3.67
C TYR A 258 10.03 -24.70 3.49
N LEU A 259 9.60 -25.13 2.31
CA LEU A 259 8.18 -25.39 2.03
C LEU A 259 7.61 -26.49 2.93
N ARG A 260 8.39 -27.56 3.18
CA ARG A 260 7.97 -28.63 4.09
C ARG A 260 7.84 -28.13 5.53
N ILE A 261 8.81 -27.37 6.03
CA ILE A 261 8.72 -26.76 7.38
C ILE A 261 7.49 -25.87 7.48
N ARG A 262 7.22 -25.05 6.46
CA ARG A 262 6.02 -24.21 6.40
C ARG A 262 4.74 -25.03 6.40
N GLN A 263 4.73 -26.13 5.70
CA GLN A 263 3.59 -27.05 5.68
C GLN A 263 3.37 -27.68 7.06
N GLU A 264 4.43 -28.20 7.72
CA GLU A 264 4.35 -28.75 9.08
C GLU A 264 3.86 -27.71 10.08
N GLN A 265 4.37 -26.47 10.04
CA GLN A 265 3.86 -25.37 10.87
C GLN A 265 2.38 -25.07 10.65
N LEU A 266 1.94 -25.14 9.40
CA LEU A 266 0.54 -24.95 9.05
C LEU A 266 -0.33 -26.05 9.66
N TYR A 267 0.13 -27.30 9.58
CA TYR A 267 -0.52 -28.45 10.19
C TYR A 267 -0.64 -28.31 11.72
N ASP A 268 0.45 -27.93 12.39
CA ASP A 268 0.47 -27.76 13.85
C ASP A 268 -0.48 -26.63 14.27
N ARG A 269 -0.46 -25.49 13.58
CA ARG A 269 -1.42 -24.41 13.84
C ARG A 269 -2.87 -24.87 13.69
N MET A 270 -3.15 -25.66 12.68
CA MET A 270 -4.49 -26.19 12.46
C MET A 270 -4.95 -27.09 13.58
N LEU A 271 -4.08 -28.00 14.04
CA LEU A 271 -4.37 -28.90 15.16
C LEU A 271 -4.64 -28.16 16.46
N HIS A 272 -4.02 -26.99 16.69
CA HIS A 272 -4.31 -26.15 17.85
C HIS A 272 -5.75 -25.60 17.90
N PHE A 273 -6.39 -25.43 16.77
CA PHE A 273 -7.79 -24.99 16.71
C PHE A 273 -8.78 -26.13 16.92
N PHE A 274 -8.33 -27.37 16.82
CA PHE A 274 -9.18 -28.53 17.05
C PHE A 274 -9.37 -28.75 18.54
N ARG A 275 -10.61 -29.00 18.94
CA ARG A 275 -10.93 -29.43 20.28
C ARG A 275 -11.00 -30.95 20.34
N ARG A 276 -10.48 -31.54 21.38
CA ARG A 276 -10.37 -32.99 21.50
C ARG A 276 -11.02 -33.49 22.79
N THR A 277 -11.73 -34.61 22.70
CA THR A 277 -11.99 -35.52 23.79
C THR A 277 -11.04 -36.71 23.69
N GLU A 278 -11.12 -37.70 24.57
CA GLU A 278 -10.27 -38.90 24.50
C GLU A 278 -10.33 -39.62 23.14
N GLN A 279 -11.51 -39.65 22.50
CA GLN A 279 -11.74 -40.44 21.27
C GLN A 279 -12.11 -39.59 20.05
N THR A 280 -12.58 -38.38 20.21
CA THR A 280 -13.11 -37.55 19.12
C THR A 280 -12.41 -36.20 19.02
N CYS A 281 -12.37 -35.67 17.82
CA CYS A 281 -11.92 -34.31 17.50
C CYS A 281 -13.08 -33.50 16.92
N LEU A 282 -13.13 -32.22 17.28
CA LEU A 282 -14.06 -31.25 16.75
C LEU A 282 -13.32 -30.05 16.18
N PHE A 283 -13.73 -29.58 15.04
CA PHE A 283 -13.34 -28.26 14.55
C PHE A 283 -14.57 -27.44 14.15
N SER A 284 -14.41 -26.11 14.20
CA SER A 284 -15.39 -25.16 13.68
C SER A 284 -14.71 -24.24 12.66
N GLY A 285 -15.45 -23.88 11.60
CA GLY A 285 -14.91 -22.98 10.59
C GLY A 285 -15.97 -22.42 9.66
N TRP A 286 -15.60 -21.33 8.98
CA TRP A 286 -16.45 -20.68 8.00
C TRP A 286 -16.20 -21.21 6.61
N LEU A 287 -17.26 -21.61 5.92
CA LEU A 287 -17.23 -22.14 4.58
C LEU A 287 -18.21 -21.37 3.67
N PRO A 288 -17.81 -20.97 2.45
CA PRO A 288 -18.73 -20.42 1.48
C PRO A 288 -19.80 -21.46 1.07
N ASN A 289 -21.05 -21.04 0.95
CA ASN A 289 -22.15 -21.95 0.59
C ASN A 289 -21.92 -22.68 -0.74
N SER A 290 -21.24 -22.05 -1.70
CA SER A 290 -20.88 -22.64 -3.00
C SER A 290 -19.96 -23.87 -2.87
N ARG A 291 -19.25 -24.01 -1.75
CA ARG A 291 -18.30 -25.10 -1.47
C ARG A 291 -18.82 -26.16 -0.51
N GLN A 292 -20.09 -26.06 -0.10
CA GLN A 292 -20.69 -26.99 0.85
C GLN A 292 -20.61 -28.46 0.41
N THR A 293 -21.12 -28.76 -0.79
CA THR A 293 -21.22 -30.15 -1.28
C THR A 293 -19.86 -30.84 -1.46
N PRO A 294 -18.87 -30.23 -2.15
CA PRO A 294 -17.56 -30.84 -2.28
C PRO A 294 -16.85 -31.01 -0.93
N PHE A 295 -16.95 -30.02 -0.02
CA PHE A 295 -16.31 -30.09 1.28
C PHE A 295 -16.85 -31.25 2.14
N VAL A 296 -18.16 -31.38 2.24
CA VAL A 296 -18.80 -32.46 3.04
C VAL A 296 -18.46 -33.83 2.45
N LYS A 297 -18.48 -33.97 1.12
CA LYS A 297 -18.12 -35.21 0.44
C LYS A 297 -16.69 -35.64 0.77
N ASP A 298 -15.72 -34.74 0.58
CA ASP A 298 -14.31 -35.05 0.82
C ASP A 298 -14.04 -35.34 2.31
N LEU A 299 -14.74 -34.65 3.21
CA LEU A 299 -14.64 -34.91 4.65
C LEU A 299 -15.17 -36.30 5.01
N GLN A 300 -16.32 -36.72 4.44
CA GLN A 300 -16.89 -38.04 4.66
C GLN A 300 -16.00 -39.17 4.06
N GLU A 301 -15.46 -38.95 2.87
CA GLU A 301 -14.49 -39.89 2.27
C GLU A 301 -13.24 -40.01 3.15
N THR A 302 -12.67 -38.87 3.63
CA THR A 302 -11.48 -38.86 4.48
C THR A 302 -11.68 -39.59 5.81
N THR A 303 -12.88 -39.47 6.39
CA THR A 303 -13.24 -40.03 7.70
C THR A 303 -13.95 -41.38 7.58
N GLN A 304 -14.06 -41.97 6.37
CA GLN A 304 -14.77 -43.22 6.10
C GLN A 304 -16.25 -43.18 6.58
N ASN A 305 -16.94 -42.07 6.29
CA ASN A 305 -18.33 -41.81 6.69
C ASN A 305 -18.56 -41.78 8.23
N ARG A 306 -17.51 -41.49 9.01
CA ARG A 306 -17.60 -41.44 10.48
C ARG A 306 -17.61 -39.99 11.02
N ALA A 307 -17.68 -38.98 10.16
CA ALA A 307 -17.81 -37.59 10.57
C ALA A 307 -19.30 -37.22 10.69
N ILE A 308 -19.64 -36.54 11.77
CA ILE A 308 -20.92 -35.84 11.96
C ILE A 308 -20.65 -34.37 11.61
N VAL A 309 -21.36 -33.88 10.61
CA VAL A 309 -21.18 -32.51 10.11
C VAL A 309 -22.47 -31.75 10.32
N ASP A 310 -22.38 -30.67 11.08
CA ASP A 310 -23.47 -29.71 11.28
C ASP A 310 -23.13 -28.43 10.50
N LEU A 311 -24.07 -28.01 9.66
CA LEU A 311 -23.93 -26.86 8.77
C LEU A 311 -24.96 -25.81 9.14
N ILE A 312 -24.53 -24.76 9.81
CA ILE A 312 -25.41 -23.71 10.32
C ILE A 312 -25.26 -22.47 9.42
N PRO A 313 -26.34 -22.00 8.75
CA PRO A 313 -26.28 -20.73 8.04
C PRO A 313 -25.92 -19.59 8.99
N ALA A 314 -24.97 -18.73 8.59
CA ALA A 314 -24.54 -17.61 9.42
C ALA A 314 -25.73 -16.70 9.85
N GLU A 315 -26.76 -16.62 9.01
CA GLU A 315 -27.98 -15.82 9.24
C GLU A 315 -28.85 -16.35 10.39
N SER A 316 -28.74 -17.64 10.73
CA SER A 316 -29.54 -18.28 11.78
C SER A 316 -28.94 -18.15 13.17
N LEU A 317 -27.66 -17.83 13.29
CA LEU A 317 -26.95 -17.68 14.55
C LEU A 317 -27.40 -16.41 15.29
N GLU A 318 -27.81 -16.55 16.54
CA GLU A 318 -28.22 -15.42 17.41
C GLU A 318 -27.05 -14.47 17.64
N SER A 319 -25.84 -14.98 17.87
CA SER A 319 -24.61 -14.20 18.05
C SER A 319 -24.24 -13.33 16.83
N VAL A 320 -24.65 -13.74 15.62
CA VAL A 320 -24.48 -12.94 14.40
C VAL A 320 -25.55 -11.83 14.33
N LYS A 321 -26.80 -12.13 14.73
CA LYS A 321 -27.90 -11.15 14.75
C LYS A 321 -27.66 -10.06 15.78
N ASP A 322 -27.11 -10.43 16.93
CA ASP A 322 -26.76 -9.50 18.01
C ASP A 322 -25.46 -8.73 17.74
N GLY A 323 -24.69 -9.12 16.71
CA GLY A 323 -23.43 -8.49 16.32
C GLY A 323 -22.26 -8.82 17.22
N THR A 324 -22.36 -9.83 18.08
CA THR A 324 -21.28 -10.30 18.96
C THR A 324 -20.28 -11.18 18.22
N LEU A 325 -20.70 -11.83 17.14
CA LEU A 325 -19.86 -12.65 16.26
C LEU A 325 -19.80 -12.05 14.85
N GLU A 326 -18.61 -11.67 14.42
CA GLU A 326 -18.40 -11.19 13.06
C GLU A 326 -18.17 -12.36 12.10
N VAL A 327 -18.93 -12.35 10.99
CA VAL A 327 -18.82 -13.35 9.93
C VAL A 327 -17.81 -12.87 8.91
N PRO A 328 -16.83 -13.69 8.49
CA PRO A 328 -15.88 -13.31 7.45
C PRO A 328 -16.60 -13.11 6.12
N VAL A 329 -16.17 -12.07 5.40
CA VAL A 329 -16.80 -11.64 4.15
C VAL A 329 -15.96 -12.05 2.96
N LYS A 330 -16.58 -12.75 2.02
CA LYS A 330 -16.05 -13.08 0.70
C LYS A 330 -16.86 -12.36 -0.37
N LEU A 331 -16.22 -11.43 -1.08
CA LEU A 331 -16.83 -10.74 -2.21
C LEU A 331 -16.90 -11.69 -3.42
N HIS A 332 -17.96 -11.59 -4.18
CA HIS A 332 -18.17 -12.38 -5.40
C HIS A 332 -18.62 -11.48 -6.55
N ASN A 333 -17.65 -10.78 -7.13
CA ASN A 333 -17.89 -9.86 -8.23
C ASN A 333 -17.46 -10.45 -9.58
N PRO A 334 -18.15 -10.09 -10.69
CA PRO A 334 -17.71 -10.39 -12.05
C PRO A 334 -16.30 -9.90 -12.32
N ALA A 335 -15.63 -10.52 -13.30
CA ALA A 335 -14.24 -10.24 -13.63
C ALA A 335 -13.94 -8.76 -13.89
N PHE A 336 -14.92 -8.02 -14.44
CA PHE A 336 -14.81 -6.58 -14.69
C PHE A 336 -14.71 -5.77 -13.37
N PHE A 337 -15.53 -6.08 -12.38
CA PHE A 337 -15.55 -5.35 -11.11
C PHE A 337 -14.51 -5.84 -10.10
N LYS A 338 -13.93 -7.02 -10.32
CA LYS A 338 -12.95 -7.61 -9.40
C LYS A 338 -11.75 -6.70 -9.07
N PRO A 339 -11.16 -5.92 -10.01
CA PRO A 339 -10.10 -4.96 -9.67
C PRO A 339 -10.54 -3.86 -8.70
N PHE A 340 -11.82 -3.46 -8.73
CA PHE A 340 -12.36 -2.43 -7.84
C PHE A 340 -12.58 -2.93 -6.40
N GLU A 341 -12.58 -4.26 -6.16
CA GLU A 341 -12.57 -4.82 -4.80
C GLU A 341 -11.35 -4.35 -4.01
N MET A 342 -10.23 -4.07 -4.68
CA MET A 342 -9.05 -3.50 -4.04
C MET A 342 -9.33 -2.10 -3.48
N LEU A 343 -10.06 -1.25 -4.22
CA LEU A 343 -10.44 0.09 -3.75
C LEU A 343 -11.44 -0.02 -2.57
N THR A 344 -12.44 -0.89 -2.68
CA THR A 344 -13.38 -1.14 -1.59
C THR A 344 -12.66 -1.64 -0.34
N ALA A 345 -11.74 -2.60 -0.49
CA ALA A 345 -10.97 -3.17 0.61
C ALA A 345 -10.02 -2.17 1.29
N THR A 346 -9.59 -1.12 0.58
CA THR A 346 -8.76 -0.04 1.16
C THR A 346 -9.55 0.78 2.18
N TYR A 347 -10.84 0.98 1.97
CA TYR A 347 -11.72 1.64 2.94
C TYR A 347 -12.19 0.66 4.03
N GLY A 348 -12.50 -0.59 3.65
CA GLY A 348 -12.98 -1.68 4.51
C GLY A 348 -13.85 -2.65 3.71
N LEU A 349 -14.11 -3.82 4.27
CA LEU A 349 -15.07 -4.76 3.68
C LEU A 349 -16.49 -4.44 4.14
N PRO A 350 -17.54 -4.64 3.30
CA PRO A 350 -18.90 -4.46 3.73
C PRO A 350 -19.25 -5.46 4.85
N ARG A 351 -20.07 -5.06 5.82
CA ARG A 351 -20.55 -5.96 6.85
C ARG A 351 -21.33 -7.11 6.21
N TYR A 352 -21.23 -8.31 6.78
CA TYR A 352 -22.02 -9.45 6.32
C TYR A 352 -23.53 -9.10 6.22
N GLN A 353 -24.20 -9.52 5.15
CA GLN A 353 -25.59 -9.20 4.77
C GLN A 353 -25.82 -7.78 4.22
N THR A 354 -24.87 -6.87 4.23
CA THR A 354 -25.03 -5.57 3.57
C THR A 354 -24.69 -5.66 2.09
N ILE A 355 -25.13 -4.66 1.32
CA ILE A 355 -24.84 -4.59 -0.11
C ILE A 355 -23.37 -4.36 -0.34
N ASP A 356 -22.81 -5.06 -1.31
CA ASP A 356 -21.47 -4.82 -1.83
C ASP A 356 -21.45 -3.55 -2.69
N PRO A 357 -20.74 -2.49 -2.28
CA PRO A 357 -20.69 -1.24 -3.04
C PRO A 357 -19.80 -1.33 -4.27
N THR A 358 -18.97 -2.36 -4.42
CA THR A 358 -17.93 -2.46 -5.46
C THR A 358 -18.43 -2.21 -6.88
N PRO A 359 -19.60 -2.73 -7.34
CA PRO A 359 -20.08 -2.46 -8.69
C PRO A 359 -20.43 -0.98 -8.91
N VAL A 360 -21.07 -0.34 -7.93
CA VAL A 360 -21.45 1.07 -8.02
C VAL A 360 -20.22 1.95 -7.95
N LEU A 361 -19.29 1.67 -7.01
CA LEU A 361 -18.01 2.34 -6.89
C LEU A 361 -17.22 2.25 -8.21
N GLY A 362 -17.18 1.07 -8.84
CA GLY A 362 -16.44 0.90 -10.09
C GLY A 362 -17.00 1.79 -11.21
N ILE A 363 -18.31 1.88 -11.35
CA ILE A 363 -18.96 2.73 -12.38
C ILE A 363 -18.76 4.21 -12.05
N SER A 364 -19.04 4.64 -10.82
CA SER A 364 -18.93 6.05 -10.43
C SER A 364 -17.49 6.55 -10.46
N PHE A 365 -16.53 5.74 -10.04
CA PHE A 365 -15.11 6.04 -10.16
C PHE A 365 -14.69 6.28 -11.62
N LEU A 366 -15.09 5.39 -12.55
CA LEU A 366 -14.75 5.53 -13.97
C LEU A 366 -15.40 6.77 -14.58
N LEU A 367 -16.65 7.07 -14.20
CA LEU A 367 -17.34 8.28 -14.65
C LEU A 367 -16.65 9.55 -14.15
N MET A 368 -16.31 9.62 -12.87
CA MET A 368 -15.63 10.77 -12.27
C MET A 368 -14.21 10.94 -12.85
N PHE A 369 -13.46 9.84 -12.96
CA PHE A 369 -12.13 9.88 -13.57
C PHE A 369 -12.16 10.38 -15.02
N GLY A 370 -13.08 9.85 -15.84
CA GLY A 370 -13.23 10.27 -17.23
C GLY A 370 -13.67 11.72 -17.37
N LEU A 371 -14.56 12.23 -16.51
CA LEU A 371 -14.98 13.64 -16.51
C LEU A 371 -13.84 14.58 -16.12
N MET A 372 -12.99 14.18 -15.18
CA MET A 372 -11.85 15.00 -14.70
C MET A 372 -10.66 14.94 -15.66
N PHE A 373 -10.42 13.79 -16.30
CA PHE A 373 -9.24 13.51 -17.12
C PHE A 373 -9.62 13.10 -18.54
N GLY A 374 -10.54 13.85 -19.15
CA GLY A 374 -11.15 13.52 -20.45
C GLY A 374 -10.28 13.88 -21.65
N ASP A 375 -9.30 13.06 -22.00
CA ASP A 375 -8.46 13.21 -23.19
C ASP A 375 -8.15 11.85 -23.83
N VAL A 376 -8.32 11.73 -25.15
CA VAL A 376 -8.13 10.47 -25.90
C VAL A 376 -6.66 10.03 -25.89
N GLY A 377 -5.74 10.96 -26.10
CA GLY A 377 -4.31 10.66 -26.18
C GLY A 377 -3.74 10.22 -24.84
N HIS A 378 -4.04 10.96 -23.78
CA HIS A 378 -3.63 10.61 -22.42
C HIS A 378 -4.29 9.32 -21.93
N GLY A 379 -5.58 9.14 -22.24
CA GLY A 379 -6.32 7.91 -21.94
C GLY A 379 -5.71 6.68 -22.62
N LEU A 380 -5.29 6.81 -23.89
CA LEU A 380 -4.61 5.74 -24.61
C LEU A 380 -3.27 5.36 -23.95
N VAL A 381 -2.47 6.35 -23.58
CA VAL A 381 -1.17 6.11 -22.88
C VAL A 381 -1.41 5.39 -21.56
N LEU A 382 -2.39 5.83 -20.74
CA LEU A 382 -2.75 5.16 -19.51
C LEU A 382 -3.26 3.73 -19.76
N ALA A 383 -4.10 3.52 -20.75
CA ALA A 383 -4.62 2.20 -21.09
C ALA A 383 -3.50 1.23 -21.52
N LEU A 384 -2.57 1.69 -22.35
CA LEU A 384 -1.39 0.88 -22.74
C LEU A 384 -0.47 0.57 -21.56
N LEU A 385 -0.22 1.55 -20.69
CA LEU A 385 0.55 1.35 -19.47
C LEU A 385 -0.12 0.32 -18.54
N GLY A 386 -1.43 0.46 -18.33
CA GLY A 386 -2.22 -0.46 -17.52
C GLY A 386 -2.22 -1.89 -18.09
N LEU A 387 -2.34 -2.02 -19.41
CA LEU A 387 -2.25 -3.30 -20.11
C LEU A 387 -0.87 -3.94 -19.92
N PHE A 388 0.19 -3.17 -20.12
CA PHE A 388 1.56 -3.62 -19.94
C PHE A 388 1.80 -4.14 -18.51
N LEU A 389 1.38 -3.36 -17.50
CA LEU A 389 1.49 -3.76 -16.08
C LEU A 389 0.68 -5.01 -15.78
N SER A 390 -0.54 -5.14 -16.33
CA SER A 390 -1.41 -6.28 -16.08
C SER A 390 -0.91 -7.59 -16.69
N LEU A 391 -0.18 -7.52 -17.83
CA LEU A 391 0.35 -8.69 -18.53
C LEU A 391 1.74 -9.11 -18.05
N LYS A 392 2.64 -8.14 -17.81
CA LYS A 392 4.07 -8.40 -17.55
C LYS A 392 4.42 -8.49 -16.07
N SER A 393 3.59 -7.96 -15.18
CA SER A 393 3.91 -8.00 -13.74
C SER A 393 3.81 -9.42 -13.18
N HIS A 394 4.72 -9.77 -12.27
CA HIS A 394 4.71 -11.05 -11.54
C HIS A 394 3.90 -10.95 -10.23
N LYS A 395 3.74 -9.74 -9.68
CA LYS A 395 3.01 -9.47 -8.43
C LYS A 395 1.52 -9.28 -8.71
N ASP A 396 0.67 -10.03 -8.03
CA ASP A 396 -0.79 -9.97 -8.23
C ASP A 396 -1.38 -8.59 -7.95
N ILE A 397 -0.84 -7.87 -6.95
CA ILE A 397 -1.25 -6.49 -6.65
C ILE A 397 -1.02 -5.56 -7.85
N LEU A 398 0.14 -5.66 -8.50
CA LEU A 398 0.45 -4.85 -9.69
C LEU A 398 -0.39 -5.23 -10.90
N LYS A 399 -0.77 -6.51 -11.05
CA LYS A 399 -1.73 -6.93 -12.09
C LYS A 399 -3.10 -6.29 -11.89
N VAL A 400 -3.58 -6.29 -10.62
CA VAL A 400 -4.87 -5.68 -10.27
C VAL A 400 -4.82 -4.17 -10.48
N ALA A 401 -3.77 -3.49 -10.01
CA ALA A 401 -3.57 -2.07 -10.22
C ALA A 401 -3.46 -1.72 -11.72
N GLY A 402 -2.75 -2.55 -12.52
CA GLY A 402 -2.65 -2.40 -13.96
C GLY A 402 -4.02 -2.44 -14.65
N ARG A 403 -4.92 -3.34 -14.21
CA ARG A 403 -6.31 -3.38 -14.73
C ARG A 403 -7.12 -2.14 -14.36
N LEU A 404 -6.94 -1.61 -13.14
CA LEU A 404 -7.60 -0.35 -12.75
C LEU A 404 -7.15 0.81 -13.63
N VAL A 405 -5.83 0.95 -13.88
CA VAL A 405 -5.27 1.97 -14.76
C VAL A 405 -5.76 1.79 -16.21
N LEU A 406 -5.86 0.54 -16.69
CA LEU A 406 -6.43 0.24 -18.01
C LEU A 406 -7.87 0.74 -18.12
N TYR A 407 -8.72 0.42 -17.13
CA TYR A 407 -10.12 0.84 -17.17
C TYR A 407 -10.28 2.36 -17.02
N ALA A 408 -9.47 3.01 -16.19
CA ALA A 408 -9.42 4.46 -16.05
C ALA A 408 -8.99 5.13 -17.38
N GLY A 409 -7.97 4.57 -18.07
CA GLY A 409 -7.55 5.02 -19.39
C GLY A 409 -8.65 4.88 -20.45
N CYS A 410 -9.39 3.76 -20.45
CA CYS A 410 -10.54 3.59 -21.34
C CYS A 410 -11.66 4.60 -21.06
N ALA A 411 -11.95 4.90 -19.79
CA ALA A 411 -12.92 5.92 -19.41
C ALA A 411 -12.47 7.31 -19.85
N SER A 412 -11.19 7.65 -19.67
CA SER A 412 -10.59 8.90 -20.14
C SER A 412 -10.71 9.04 -21.67
N MET A 413 -10.44 7.99 -22.44
CA MET A 413 -10.63 7.98 -23.89
C MET A 413 -12.08 8.25 -24.27
N LEU A 414 -13.05 7.61 -23.61
CA LEU A 414 -14.47 7.77 -23.87
C LEU A 414 -14.90 9.23 -23.66
N PHE A 415 -14.54 9.82 -22.53
CA PHE A 415 -14.85 11.23 -22.27
C PHE A 415 -14.04 12.18 -23.15
N GLY A 416 -12.79 11.82 -23.52
CA GLY A 416 -11.99 12.55 -24.49
C GLY A 416 -12.65 12.63 -25.87
N PHE A 417 -13.28 11.55 -26.32
CA PHE A 417 -14.12 11.58 -27.55
C PHE A 417 -15.35 12.48 -27.37
N LEU A 418 -16.00 12.48 -26.22
CA LEU A 418 -17.15 13.33 -25.95
C LEU A 418 -16.77 14.83 -25.94
N PHE A 419 -15.62 15.17 -25.39
CA PHE A 419 -15.09 16.54 -25.32
C PHE A 419 -14.36 16.98 -26.59
N GLY A 420 -13.94 16.03 -27.45
CA GLY A 420 -13.20 16.30 -28.69
C GLY A 420 -11.74 16.68 -28.46
N SER A 421 -11.07 16.11 -27.40
CA SER A 421 -9.68 16.41 -27.06
C SER A 421 -8.76 15.21 -27.32
N ILE A 422 -7.64 15.44 -28.03
CA ILE A 422 -6.53 14.49 -28.20
C ILE A 422 -5.24 15.22 -27.85
N PHE A 423 -4.53 14.84 -26.80
CA PHE A 423 -3.34 15.51 -26.28
C PHE A 423 -3.54 17.04 -26.15
N GLY A 424 -4.75 17.45 -25.71
CA GLY A 424 -5.14 18.85 -25.60
C GLY A 424 -5.42 19.59 -26.90
N VAL A 425 -5.32 18.93 -28.07
CA VAL A 425 -5.65 19.52 -29.36
C VAL A 425 -7.13 19.32 -29.67
N GLU A 426 -7.89 20.40 -29.69
CA GLU A 426 -9.36 20.39 -29.87
C GLU A 426 -9.83 20.43 -31.35
N HIS A 427 -8.91 20.58 -32.31
CA HIS A 427 -9.26 20.70 -33.72
C HIS A 427 -9.26 19.38 -34.48
N TRP A 428 -8.73 18.29 -33.91
CA TRP A 428 -8.60 17.01 -34.59
C TRP A 428 -9.85 16.14 -34.51
N LEU A 429 -10.66 16.35 -33.47
CA LEU A 429 -11.93 15.63 -33.32
C LEU A 429 -13.11 16.58 -33.26
N PRO A 430 -14.26 16.22 -33.88
CA PRO A 430 -15.49 16.95 -33.65
C PRO A 430 -15.97 16.75 -32.23
N THR A 431 -16.32 17.85 -31.58
CA THR A 431 -16.90 17.79 -30.21
C THR A 431 -18.29 17.18 -30.29
N ILE A 432 -18.51 16.06 -29.63
CA ILE A 432 -19.82 15.36 -29.66
C ILE A 432 -20.76 15.94 -28.59
N TRP A 433 -20.25 16.33 -27.44
CA TRP A 433 -21.06 16.76 -26.32
C TRP A 433 -20.86 18.24 -25.99
N MET A 434 -19.75 18.61 -25.31
CA MET A 434 -19.41 19.99 -24.99
C MET A 434 -17.91 20.17 -24.83
N LYS A 435 -17.45 21.39 -25.04
CA LYS A 435 -16.09 21.80 -24.63
C LYS A 435 -16.11 22.33 -23.21
N PRO A 436 -15.31 21.79 -22.28
CA PRO A 436 -15.29 22.20 -20.88
C PRO A 436 -15.05 23.70 -20.67
N ILE A 437 -14.13 24.27 -21.43
CA ILE A 437 -13.75 25.70 -21.32
C ILE A 437 -14.85 26.63 -21.82
N ASP A 438 -15.47 26.30 -22.95
CA ASP A 438 -16.49 27.17 -23.57
C ASP A 438 -17.83 27.12 -22.82
N ASN A 439 -18.11 25.98 -22.15
CA ASN A 439 -19.40 25.70 -21.51
C ASN A 439 -19.30 25.43 -20.01
N ILE A 440 -18.56 26.25 -19.28
CA ILE A 440 -18.31 26.10 -17.84
C ILE A 440 -19.59 25.90 -17.01
N ASN A 441 -20.61 26.74 -17.26
CA ASN A 441 -21.88 26.65 -16.54
C ASN A 441 -22.64 25.33 -16.78
N GLN A 442 -22.53 24.78 -18.01
CA GLN A 442 -23.15 23.51 -18.35
C GLN A 442 -22.40 22.34 -17.68
N LEU A 443 -21.07 22.40 -17.69
CA LEU A 443 -20.24 21.39 -17.02
C LEU A 443 -20.57 21.31 -15.53
N PHE A 444 -20.60 22.46 -14.81
CA PHE A 444 -20.93 22.46 -13.38
C PHE A 444 -22.35 21.96 -13.10
N LYS A 445 -23.35 22.29 -13.95
CA LYS A 445 -24.69 21.74 -13.81
C LYS A 445 -24.69 20.21 -13.90
N VAL A 446 -24.02 19.66 -14.93
CA VAL A 446 -23.92 18.21 -15.11
C VAL A 446 -23.26 17.54 -13.91
N VAL A 447 -22.15 18.09 -13.44
CA VAL A 447 -21.41 17.54 -12.31
C VAL A 447 -22.24 17.57 -11.02
N ILE A 448 -22.97 18.66 -10.74
CA ILE A 448 -23.84 18.77 -9.57
C ILE A 448 -24.97 17.75 -9.65
N TYR A 449 -25.64 17.59 -10.81
CA TYR A 449 -26.70 16.61 -10.96
C TYR A 449 -26.18 15.17 -10.91
N ALA A 450 -24.99 14.90 -11.46
CA ALA A 450 -24.34 13.59 -11.33
C ALA A 450 -24.01 13.27 -9.88
N GLY A 451 -23.48 14.25 -9.13
CA GLY A 451 -23.24 14.14 -7.70
C GLY A 451 -24.52 13.90 -6.89
N ALA A 452 -25.59 14.65 -7.20
CA ALA A 452 -26.90 14.43 -6.59
C ALA A 452 -27.44 13.02 -6.90
N GLY A 453 -27.23 12.52 -8.12
CA GLY A 453 -27.54 11.15 -8.51
C GLY A 453 -26.78 10.12 -7.68
N LEU A 454 -25.46 10.30 -7.47
CA LEU A 454 -24.64 9.41 -6.66
C LEU A 454 -25.09 9.41 -5.19
N ILE A 455 -25.41 10.57 -4.61
CA ILE A 455 -25.98 10.69 -3.27
C ILE A 455 -27.32 9.94 -3.20
N THR A 456 -28.16 10.05 -4.21
CA THR A 456 -29.44 9.32 -4.29
C THR A 456 -29.23 7.82 -4.27
N VAL A 457 -28.29 7.32 -5.09
CA VAL A 457 -27.92 5.89 -5.12
C VAL A 457 -27.43 5.44 -3.73
N SER A 458 -26.60 6.22 -3.07
CA SER A 458 -26.10 5.92 -1.71
C SER A 458 -27.25 5.76 -0.70
N ILE A 459 -28.23 6.67 -0.72
CA ILE A 459 -29.39 6.61 0.18
C ILE A 459 -30.30 5.42 -0.18
N VAL A 460 -30.49 5.12 -1.46
CA VAL A 460 -31.26 3.94 -1.90
C VAL A 460 -30.60 2.65 -1.41
N LEU A 461 -29.27 2.54 -1.50
CA LEU A 461 -28.53 1.39 -0.98
C LEU A 461 -28.70 1.26 0.55
N ASN A 462 -28.71 2.39 1.28
CA ASN A 462 -28.99 2.40 2.72
C ASN A 462 -30.40 1.89 3.02
N LEU A 463 -31.41 2.32 2.26
CA LEU A 463 -32.80 1.84 2.43
C LEU A 463 -32.92 0.33 2.15
N ILE A 464 -32.25 -0.19 1.13
CA ILE A 464 -32.25 -1.62 0.82
C ILE A 464 -31.61 -2.42 1.97
N ASN A 465 -30.50 -1.94 2.54
CA ASN A 465 -29.89 -2.53 3.73
C ASN A 465 -30.86 -2.53 4.92
N GLY A 466 -31.62 -1.43 5.09
CA GLY A 466 -32.66 -1.30 6.13
C GLY A 466 -33.82 -2.28 5.98
N LEU A 467 -34.28 -2.48 4.75
CA LEU A 467 -35.33 -3.47 4.45
C LEU A 467 -34.90 -4.88 4.82
N ARG A 468 -33.64 -5.24 4.50
CA ARG A 468 -33.11 -6.58 4.80
C ARG A 468 -32.86 -6.81 6.29
N SER A 469 -32.45 -5.79 7.02
CA SER A 469 -32.21 -5.91 8.47
C SER A 469 -33.48 -5.97 9.30
N GLY A 470 -34.67 -5.87 8.69
CA GLY A 470 -35.95 -5.86 9.39
C GLY A 470 -36.22 -4.60 10.22
N LYS A 471 -35.35 -3.58 10.13
CA LYS A 471 -35.44 -2.32 10.90
C LYS A 471 -35.83 -1.14 10.01
N PHE A 472 -36.69 -1.36 9.03
CA PHE A 472 -37.04 -0.41 7.97
C PHE A 472 -37.48 0.98 8.49
N LEU A 473 -38.29 1.03 9.57
CA LEU A 473 -38.72 2.30 10.17
C LEU A 473 -37.52 3.18 10.60
N ASN A 474 -36.46 2.58 11.12
CA ASN A 474 -35.28 3.35 11.53
C ASN A 474 -34.62 4.01 10.33
N TYR A 475 -34.54 3.30 9.19
CA TYR A 475 -33.91 3.78 7.99
C TYR A 475 -34.74 4.82 7.22
N ILE A 476 -36.04 4.90 7.40
CA ILE A 476 -36.88 6.00 6.83
C ILE A 476 -36.52 7.33 7.50
N PHE A 477 -36.40 7.30 8.82
CA PHE A 477 -36.11 8.49 9.63
C PHE A 477 -34.62 8.75 9.85
N ASP A 478 -33.71 7.96 9.27
CA ASP A 478 -32.28 8.13 9.43
C ASP A 478 -31.77 9.39 8.71
N LYS A 479 -30.58 9.88 9.12
CA LYS A 479 -29.89 11.02 8.47
C LYS A 479 -29.68 10.76 6.96
N ALA A 480 -29.45 9.52 6.56
CA ALA A 480 -29.40 9.06 5.19
C ALA A 480 -30.65 8.24 4.81
N GLY A 481 -31.84 8.68 5.25
CA GLY A 481 -33.09 8.00 5.03
C GLY A 481 -33.93 8.60 3.89
N LEU A 482 -35.15 8.04 3.72
CA LEU A 482 -36.05 8.47 2.65
C LEU A 482 -36.51 9.93 2.81
N LEU A 483 -36.80 10.37 4.02
CA LEU A 483 -37.24 11.75 4.28
C LEU A 483 -36.11 12.73 3.95
N SER A 484 -34.89 12.39 4.31
CA SER A 484 -33.68 13.19 3.99
C SER A 484 -33.44 13.27 2.48
N LEU A 485 -33.72 12.19 1.73
CA LEU A 485 -33.63 12.20 0.27
C LEU A 485 -34.65 13.15 -0.37
N ILE A 486 -35.90 13.11 0.08
CA ILE A 486 -36.96 14.01 -0.42
C ILE A 486 -36.62 15.46 -0.10
N LEU A 487 -36.17 15.74 1.13
CA LEU A 487 -35.71 17.07 1.56
C LEU A 487 -34.59 17.58 0.66
N TYR A 488 -33.62 16.72 0.35
CA TYR A 488 -32.47 17.04 -0.51
C TYR A 488 -32.90 17.44 -1.92
N TRP A 489 -33.76 16.65 -2.58
CA TRP A 489 -34.24 16.96 -3.91
C TRP A 489 -35.12 18.21 -3.94
N CYS A 490 -35.99 18.40 -2.94
CA CYS A 490 -36.74 19.64 -2.78
C CYS A 490 -35.81 20.84 -2.63
N GLY A 491 -34.71 20.70 -1.86
CA GLY A 491 -33.70 21.75 -1.70
C GLY A 491 -33.00 22.09 -3.01
N ILE A 492 -32.56 21.08 -3.79
CA ILE A 492 -31.94 21.29 -5.11
C ILE A 492 -32.93 22.00 -6.07
N LEU A 493 -34.18 21.57 -6.13
CA LEU A 493 -35.19 22.18 -6.97
C LEU A 493 -35.46 23.62 -6.57
N LEU A 494 -35.48 23.90 -5.28
CA LEU A 494 -35.71 25.23 -4.72
C LEU A 494 -34.56 26.17 -5.11
N VAL A 495 -33.32 25.76 -4.89
CA VAL A 495 -32.13 26.53 -5.23
C VAL A 495 -32.00 26.69 -6.74
N SER A 496 -32.23 25.63 -7.54
CA SER A 496 -32.12 25.71 -9.00
C SER A 496 -33.12 26.70 -9.61
N ARG A 497 -34.33 26.73 -9.10
CA ARG A 497 -35.34 27.71 -9.53
C ARG A 497 -35.00 29.12 -9.08
N LEU A 498 -34.51 29.31 -7.87
CA LEU A 498 -34.15 30.63 -7.33
C LEU A 498 -32.99 31.27 -8.09
N VAL A 499 -32.01 30.45 -8.53
CA VAL A 499 -30.82 30.91 -9.27
C VAL A 499 -31.07 31.03 -10.77
N LEU A 500 -31.88 30.16 -11.36
CA LEU A 500 -32.06 30.06 -12.82
C LEU A 500 -33.29 30.78 -13.35
N SER A 501 -34.31 31.06 -12.52
CA SER A 501 -35.50 31.78 -12.98
C SER A 501 -35.23 33.28 -13.06
N LYS A 502 -34.87 33.75 -14.26
CA LYS A 502 -34.90 35.19 -14.62
C LYS A 502 -36.32 35.74 -14.76
N THR A 503 -37.32 34.91 -14.81
CA THR A 503 -38.76 35.22 -14.92
C THR A 503 -39.43 34.75 -13.62
N GLY A 504 -40.08 35.66 -12.91
CA GLY A 504 -40.74 35.53 -11.61
C GLY A 504 -41.87 34.45 -11.51
N GLU A 505 -41.70 33.30 -12.17
CA GLU A 505 -42.54 32.13 -11.92
C GLU A 505 -42.19 31.60 -10.53
N GLY A 506 -43.11 31.81 -9.56
CA GLY A 506 -42.97 31.41 -8.20
C GLY A 506 -42.61 29.94 -8.06
N VAL A 507 -41.72 29.65 -7.14
CA VAL A 507 -41.47 28.26 -6.69
C VAL A 507 -42.85 27.65 -6.39
N GLY A 508 -43.17 26.51 -7.05
CA GLY A 508 -44.45 25.89 -6.85
C GLY A 508 -44.73 25.68 -5.35
N LEU A 509 -45.78 26.26 -4.82
CA LEU A 509 -46.16 26.18 -3.40
C LEU A 509 -46.08 24.75 -2.89
N PHE A 510 -46.34 23.77 -3.75
CA PHE A 510 -46.25 22.33 -3.43
C PHE A 510 -44.80 21.92 -2.98
N VAL A 511 -43.74 22.41 -3.65
CA VAL A 511 -42.35 22.08 -3.29
C VAL A 511 -41.98 22.68 -1.94
N ILE A 512 -42.46 23.89 -1.65
CA ILE A 512 -42.24 24.55 -0.36
C ILE A 512 -42.94 23.80 0.76
N TYR A 513 -44.23 23.41 0.56
CA TYR A 513 -44.96 22.65 1.58
C TYR A 513 -44.36 21.25 1.78
N LEU A 514 -43.93 20.59 0.71
CA LEU A 514 -43.23 19.28 0.80
C LEU A 514 -41.92 19.39 1.56
N PHE A 515 -41.11 20.42 1.27
CA PHE A 515 -39.86 20.70 1.98
C PHE A 515 -40.13 20.95 3.47
N ALA A 516 -41.08 21.84 3.80
CA ALA A 516 -41.45 22.14 5.18
C ALA A 516 -42.01 20.93 5.92
N GLY A 517 -42.85 20.12 5.26
CA GLY A 517 -43.37 18.88 5.81
C GLY A 517 -42.32 17.86 6.13
N CYS A 518 -41.41 17.60 5.22
CA CYS A 518 -40.25 16.68 5.45
C CYS A 518 -39.35 17.19 6.56
N ALA A 519 -39.07 18.52 6.59
CA ALA A 519 -38.28 19.12 7.66
C ALA A 519 -38.92 18.96 9.03
N LEU A 520 -40.23 19.16 9.10
CA LEU A 520 -41.00 18.98 10.33
C LEU A 520 -41.03 17.53 10.78
N LEU A 521 -41.21 16.55 9.87
CA LEU A 521 -41.15 15.12 10.19
C LEU A 521 -39.76 14.69 10.68
N LEU A 522 -38.68 15.22 10.10
CA LEU A 522 -37.34 14.96 10.57
C LEU A 522 -37.06 15.60 11.93
N PHE A 523 -37.59 16.79 12.17
CA PHE A 523 -37.47 17.47 13.46
C PHE A 523 -38.10 16.66 14.59
N PHE A 524 -39.30 16.07 14.35
CA PHE A 524 -39.98 15.20 15.30
C PHE A 524 -39.62 13.72 15.18
N ARG A 525 -38.51 13.38 14.59
CA ARG A 525 -38.02 12.01 14.38
C ARG A 525 -37.99 11.19 15.68
N GLU A 526 -37.38 11.73 16.74
CA GLU A 526 -37.23 11.01 18.02
C GLU A 526 -38.58 10.74 18.69
N PRO A 527 -39.50 11.71 18.87
CA PRO A 527 -40.83 11.47 19.38
C PRO A 527 -41.63 10.46 18.54
N ILE A 528 -41.59 10.59 17.21
CA ILE A 528 -42.34 9.71 16.30
C ILE A 528 -41.83 8.27 16.39
N THR A 529 -40.49 8.06 16.37
CA THR A 529 -39.93 6.73 16.47
C THR A 529 -40.19 6.07 17.84
N ASN A 530 -40.16 6.85 18.93
CA ASN A 530 -40.48 6.37 20.27
C ASN A 530 -41.97 6.02 20.41
N LEU A 531 -42.84 6.82 19.84
CA LEU A 531 -44.28 6.54 19.81
C LEU A 531 -44.59 5.24 19.03
N LEU A 532 -43.99 5.06 17.85
CA LEU A 532 -44.18 3.85 17.03
C LEU A 532 -43.62 2.58 17.69
N ARG A 533 -42.58 2.72 18.53
CA ARG A 533 -42.00 1.61 19.32
C ARG A 533 -42.78 1.33 20.62
N LYS A 534 -43.90 2.01 20.88
CA LYS A 534 -44.67 1.94 22.13
C LYS A 534 -43.83 2.25 23.38
N ASN A 535 -42.83 3.10 23.25
CA ASN A 535 -42.00 3.53 24.38
C ASN A 535 -42.71 4.74 25.05
N HIS A 536 -42.94 4.68 26.37
CA HIS A 536 -43.68 5.73 27.09
C HIS A 536 -42.91 7.06 27.23
N ARG A 537 -41.68 7.14 26.88
CA ARG A 537 -40.88 8.38 26.96
C ARG A 537 -40.72 9.00 25.59
N LEU A 538 -41.24 10.23 25.38
CA LEU A 538 -41.13 10.98 24.12
C LEU A 538 -39.70 11.35 23.80
N TYR A 539 -38.90 11.69 24.80
CA TYR A 539 -37.46 11.98 24.69
C TYR A 539 -36.68 11.23 25.76
N HIS A 540 -35.50 10.70 25.45
CA HIS A 540 -34.68 9.93 26.40
C HIS A 540 -34.05 10.79 27.49
N GLN A 541 -33.76 12.09 27.20
CA GLN A 541 -32.99 12.99 28.07
C GLN A 541 -33.76 14.25 28.51
N GLY A 542 -35.07 14.26 28.39
CA GLY A 542 -35.90 15.44 28.70
C GLY A 542 -36.29 16.26 27.45
N ILE A 543 -37.39 17.02 27.55
CA ILE A 543 -37.99 17.72 26.40
C ILE A 543 -37.03 18.80 25.83
N PHE A 544 -36.43 19.61 26.69
CA PHE A 544 -35.54 20.71 26.24
C PHE A 544 -34.27 20.18 25.53
N THR A 545 -33.63 19.15 26.12
CA THR A 545 -32.44 18.53 25.55
C THR A 545 -32.77 17.82 24.23
N GLY A 546 -33.93 17.18 24.14
CA GLY A 546 -34.39 16.53 22.91
C GLY A 546 -34.67 17.51 21.77
N ILE A 547 -35.28 18.68 22.04
CA ILE A 547 -35.48 19.73 21.04
C ILE A 547 -34.15 20.29 20.55
N MET A 548 -33.24 20.57 21.47
CA MET A 548 -31.87 21.05 21.08
C MET A 548 -31.15 20.02 20.23
N HIS A 549 -31.26 18.74 20.58
CA HIS A 549 -30.66 17.66 19.79
C HIS A 549 -31.25 17.58 18.38
N SER A 550 -32.58 17.69 18.24
CA SER A 550 -33.27 17.69 16.93
C SER A 550 -32.84 18.89 16.06
N ILE A 551 -32.65 20.08 16.65
CA ILE A 551 -32.14 21.26 15.92
C ILE A 551 -30.72 21.00 15.39
N VAL A 552 -29.84 20.51 16.25
CA VAL A 552 -28.44 20.21 15.85
C VAL A 552 -28.41 19.14 14.75
N GLU A 553 -29.21 18.08 14.90
CA GLU A 553 -29.26 17.00 13.90
C GLU A 553 -29.80 17.50 12.56
N MET A 554 -30.81 18.36 12.56
CA MET A 554 -31.34 18.96 11.33
C MET A 554 -30.33 19.88 10.64
N LEU A 555 -29.59 20.68 11.41
CA LEU A 555 -28.49 21.49 10.88
C LEU A 555 -27.38 20.61 10.30
N GLU A 556 -27.02 19.52 10.98
CA GLU A 556 -26.03 18.55 10.50
C GLU A 556 -26.45 17.91 9.15
N ILE A 557 -27.73 17.52 9.01
CA ILE A 557 -28.26 17.00 7.76
C ILE A 557 -28.18 18.03 6.63
N ALA A 558 -28.64 19.27 6.89
CA ALA A 558 -28.64 20.34 5.91
C ALA A 558 -27.22 20.73 5.46
N LEU A 559 -26.32 20.93 6.43
CA LEU A 559 -24.92 21.25 6.16
C LEU A 559 -24.19 20.07 5.46
N GLY A 560 -24.50 18.84 5.85
CA GLY A 560 -23.94 17.64 5.22
C GLY A 560 -24.34 17.52 3.74
N PHE A 561 -25.60 17.77 3.40
CA PHE A 561 -26.05 17.76 2.00
C PHE A 561 -25.42 18.91 1.19
N LEU A 562 -25.35 20.11 1.77
CA LEU A 562 -24.72 21.27 1.12
C LEU A 562 -23.22 20.97 0.86
N ALA A 563 -22.49 20.56 1.89
CA ALA A 563 -21.07 20.28 1.80
C ALA A 563 -20.77 19.21 0.75
N ASN A 564 -21.53 18.12 0.75
CA ASN A 564 -21.33 17.03 -0.22
C ASN A 564 -21.67 17.49 -1.65
N THR A 565 -22.73 18.28 -1.85
CA THR A 565 -23.09 18.81 -3.17
C THR A 565 -21.99 19.75 -3.71
N VAL A 566 -21.47 20.64 -2.85
CA VAL A 566 -20.36 21.52 -3.20
C VAL A 566 -19.08 20.73 -3.48
N SER A 567 -18.86 19.63 -2.77
CA SER A 567 -17.69 18.76 -2.97
C SER A 567 -17.62 18.20 -4.40
N PHE A 568 -18.75 17.91 -5.06
CA PHE A 568 -18.78 17.45 -6.45
C PHE A 568 -18.35 18.51 -7.47
N ILE A 569 -18.42 19.81 -7.14
CA ILE A 569 -17.90 20.89 -7.99
C ILE A 569 -16.43 20.66 -8.36
N ARG A 570 -15.70 19.99 -7.49
CA ARG A 570 -14.30 19.61 -7.71
C ARG A 570 -14.12 18.78 -9.00
N VAL A 571 -15.04 17.91 -9.32
CA VAL A 571 -14.98 17.11 -10.59
C VAL A 571 -14.94 18.02 -11.79
N GLY A 572 -15.81 19.05 -11.82
CA GLY A 572 -15.81 20.06 -12.89
C GLY A 572 -14.56 20.94 -12.88
N ALA A 573 -14.09 21.31 -11.68
CA ALA A 573 -12.89 22.14 -11.53
C ALA A 573 -11.64 21.44 -12.06
N PHE A 574 -11.48 20.12 -11.79
CA PHE A 574 -10.35 19.34 -12.35
C PHE A 574 -10.48 19.13 -13.85
N GLY A 575 -11.68 18.91 -14.38
CA GLY A 575 -11.89 18.87 -15.84
C GLY A 575 -11.54 20.19 -16.53
N LEU A 576 -11.80 21.33 -15.89
CA LEU A 576 -11.36 22.65 -16.39
C LEU A 576 -9.84 22.84 -16.22
N ALA A 577 -9.26 22.41 -15.09
CA ALA A 577 -7.84 22.51 -14.85
C ALA A 577 -7.04 21.70 -15.88
N HIS A 578 -7.53 20.50 -16.25
CA HIS A 578 -6.98 19.67 -17.30
C HIS A 578 -6.86 20.43 -18.62
N ALA A 579 -7.95 21.01 -19.08
CA ALA A 579 -7.96 21.83 -20.29
C ALA A 579 -7.09 23.10 -20.16
N GLY A 580 -7.07 23.73 -19.00
CA GLY A 580 -6.22 24.90 -18.72
C GLY A 580 -4.73 24.59 -18.73
N LEU A 581 -4.30 23.43 -18.24
CA LEU A 581 -2.90 22.98 -18.29
C LEU A 581 -2.40 22.82 -19.73
N PHE A 582 -3.23 22.33 -20.63
CA PHE A 582 -2.87 22.25 -22.05
C PHE A 582 -2.63 23.65 -22.65
N ILE A 583 -3.52 24.61 -22.38
CA ILE A 583 -3.35 25.98 -22.85
C ILE A 583 -2.01 26.55 -22.36
N ALA A 584 -1.65 26.32 -21.11
CA ALA A 584 -0.38 26.77 -20.54
C ALA A 584 0.83 26.12 -21.24
N ILE A 585 0.79 24.81 -21.53
CA ILE A 585 1.88 24.11 -22.20
C ILE A 585 2.00 24.55 -23.68
N PHE A 586 0.89 24.73 -24.40
CA PHE A 586 0.91 25.23 -25.76
C PHE A 586 1.45 26.67 -25.82
N SER A 587 1.00 27.54 -24.92
CA SER A 587 1.52 28.92 -24.81
C SER A 587 3.02 28.95 -24.55
N LEU A 588 3.51 28.08 -23.65
CA LEU A 588 4.94 27.95 -23.37
C LEU A 588 5.72 27.44 -24.59
N SER A 589 5.18 26.47 -25.30
CA SER A 589 5.75 25.93 -26.54
C SER A 589 5.86 27.01 -27.62
N ASP A 590 4.81 27.81 -27.80
CA ASP A 590 4.76 28.90 -28.82
C ASP A 590 5.75 30.02 -28.47
N MET A 591 5.89 30.39 -27.20
CA MET A 591 6.88 31.40 -26.76
C MET A 591 8.32 30.98 -27.08
N VAL A 592 8.62 29.69 -27.01
CA VAL A 592 9.96 29.15 -27.27
C VAL A 592 10.19 28.99 -28.77
N THR A 593 9.19 28.63 -29.54
CA THR A 593 9.28 28.47 -31.01
C THR A 593 9.71 29.76 -31.69
N GLY A 594 9.32 30.91 -31.16
CA GLY A 594 9.74 32.24 -31.70
C GLY A 594 11.20 32.60 -31.45
N LYS A 595 11.93 31.87 -30.56
CA LYS A 595 13.32 32.17 -30.16
C LYS A 595 14.32 31.04 -30.46
N PHE A 596 13.85 29.78 -30.58
CA PHE A 596 14.67 28.58 -30.74
C PHE A 596 14.11 27.66 -31.82
N ASN A 597 14.91 26.71 -32.31
CA ASN A 597 14.49 25.75 -33.36
C ASN A 597 13.25 24.93 -32.94
N GLY A 598 12.43 24.52 -33.89
CA GLY A 598 11.20 23.75 -33.65
C GLY A 598 11.36 22.43 -32.85
N LEU A 599 12.59 21.91 -32.75
CA LEU A 599 12.93 20.75 -31.93
C LEU A 599 12.68 21.02 -30.44
N THR A 600 12.97 22.24 -29.94
CA THR A 600 12.78 22.62 -28.53
C THR A 600 11.31 22.67 -28.15
N SER A 601 10.45 23.12 -29.08
CA SER A 601 8.99 23.12 -28.91
C SER A 601 8.45 21.70 -28.76
N ILE A 602 8.92 20.75 -29.58
CA ILE A 602 8.50 19.33 -29.50
C ILE A 602 8.91 18.73 -28.16
N ILE A 603 10.12 19.03 -27.67
CA ILE A 603 10.60 18.54 -26.37
C ILE A 603 9.70 19.07 -25.23
N ILE A 604 9.34 20.36 -25.26
CA ILE A 604 8.45 20.97 -24.26
C ILE A 604 7.08 20.27 -24.28
N LEU A 605 6.51 20.03 -25.46
CA LEU A 605 5.24 19.35 -25.60
C LEU A 605 5.29 17.91 -25.05
N ILE A 606 6.36 17.15 -25.33
CA ILE A 606 6.50 15.78 -24.81
C ILE A 606 6.64 15.79 -23.29
N ILE A 607 7.53 16.62 -22.74
CA ILE A 607 7.74 16.70 -21.28
C ILE A 607 6.47 17.19 -20.59
N GLY A 608 5.78 18.19 -21.16
CA GLY A 608 4.52 18.71 -20.65
C GLY A 608 3.42 17.65 -20.61
N ASN A 609 3.24 16.88 -21.69
CA ASN A 609 2.27 15.79 -21.73
C ASN A 609 2.60 14.67 -20.71
N VAL A 610 3.87 14.28 -20.60
CA VAL A 610 4.29 13.31 -19.58
C VAL A 610 4.01 13.82 -18.17
N PHE A 611 4.30 15.11 -17.93
CA PHE A 611 4.02 15.75 -16.64
C PHE A 611 2.53 15.75 -16.30
N ILE A 612 1.65 16.12 -17.26
CA ILE A 612 0.20 16.07 -17.09
C ILE A 612 -0.25 14.64 -16.78
N ILE A 613 0.16 13.64 -17.57
CA ILE A 613 -0.26 12.26 -17.38
C ILE A 613 0.09 11.77 -15.97
N VAL A 614 1.31 12.01 -15.51
CA VAL A 614 1.78 11.49 -14.22
C VAL A 614 1.18 12.25 -13.06
N LEU A 615 1.33 13.59 -13.05
CA LEU A 615 0.92 14.41 -11.91
C LEU A 615 -0.60 14.51 -11.81
N GLU A 616 -1.24 14.89 -12.90
CA GLU A 616 -2.69 15.09 -12.90
C GLU A 616 -3.43 13.75 -12.82
N GLY A 617 -2.97 12.72 -13.54
CA GLY A 617 -3.55 11.37 -13.42
C GLY A 617 -3.53 10.83 -12.00
N LEU A 618 -2.44 11.08 -11.25
CA LEU A 618 -2.36 10.74 -9.83
C LEU A 618 -3.34 11.57 -8.99
N VAL A 619 -3.36 12.89 -9.17
CA VAL A 619 -4.21 13.80 -8.39
C VAL A 619 -5.69 13.51 -8.64
N VAL A 620 -6.09 13.32 -9.89
CA VAL A 620 -7.47 12.96 -10.29
C VAL A 620 -7.89 11.63 -9.66
N THR A 621 -7.01 10.62 -9.68
CA THR A 621 -7.26 9.33 -9.02
C THR A 621 -7.54 9.52 -7.53
N ILE A 622 -6.69 10.28 -6.82
CA ILE A 622 -6.85 10.55 -5.39
C ILE A 622 -8.18 11.28 -5.12
N GLN A 623 -8.53 12.28 -5.95
CA GLN A 623 -9.76 13.05 -5.78
C GLN A 623 -11.01 12.23 -6.08
N ALA A 624 -10.98 11.34 -7.08
CA ALA A 624 -12.08 10.42 -7.36
C ALA A 624 -12.28 9.44 -6.20
N ILE A 625 -11.21 8.82 -5.69
CA ILE A 625 -11.28 7.91 -4.51
C ILE A 625 -11.80 8.66 -3.29
N ARG A 626 -11.36 9.91 -3.08
CA ARG A 626 -11.84 10.71 -1.95
C ARG A 626 -13.34 10.97 -2.03
N LEU A 627 -13.88 11.32 -3.21
CA LEU A 627 -15.31 11.52 -3.40
C LEU A 627 -16.10 10.25 -3.12
N GLU A 628 -15.58 9.08 -3.56
CA GLU A 628 -16.20 7.79 -3.25
C GLU A 628 -16.26 7.51 -1.76
N PHE A 629 -15.17 7.73 -1.03
CA PHE A 629 -15.07 7.37 0.38
C PHE A 629 -15.85 8.32 1.29
N TYR A 630 -15.79 9.63 1.05
CA TYR A 630 -16.38 10.60 1.96
C TYR A 630 -17.82 11.00 1.61
N GLU A 631 -18.18 11.08 0.33
CA GLU A 631 -19.49 11.50 -0.11
C GLU A 631 -20.44 10.34 -0.39
N PHE A 632 -19.92 9.21 -0.92
CA PHE A 632 -20.73 8.04 -1.27
C PHE A 632 -20.80 7.00 -0.14
N PHE A 633 -19.67 6.51 0.39
CA PHE A 633 -19.65 5.43 1.39
C PHE A 633 -20.16 5.88 2.75
N ASN A 634 -19.88 7.09 3.18
CA ASN A 634 -20.21 7.60 4.51
C ASN A 634 -21.71 7.49 4.87
N ARG A 635 -22.59 7.31 3.88
CA ARG A 635 -24.03 7.29 4.08
C ARG A 635 -24.64 5.92 4.35
N PHE A 636 -24.03 4.84 3.85
CA PHE A 636 -24.63 3.51 3.93
C PHE A 636 -23.65 2.42 4.30
N PHE A 637 -22.35 2.67 4.17
CA PHE A 637 -21.35 1.66 4.31
C PHE A 637 -20.90 1.51 5.77
N GLN A 638 -20.98 0.28 6.28
CA GLN A 638 -20.46 -0.10 7.60
C GLN A 638 -19.30 -1.06 7.38
N PRO A 639 -18.05 -0.60 7.57
CA PRO A 639 -16.91 -1.46 7.36
C PRO A 639 -16.78 -2.54 8.43
N THR A 640 -16.34 -3.75 8.02
CA THR A 640 -15.86 -4.80 8.91
C THR A 640 -14.38 -5.08 8.62
N SER A 641 -13.66 -5.54 9.63
CA SER A 641 -12.25 -5.94 9.48
C SER A 641 -12.06 -7.41 9.12
N VAL A 642 -13.12 -8.22 9.20
CA VAL A 642 -13.01 -9.68 9.04
C VAL A 642 -13.11 -10.08 7.57
N ARG A 643 -11.95 -10.19 6.94
CA ARG A 643 -11.83 -10.75 5.58
C ARG A 643 -11.84 -12.26 5.62
N TYR A 644 -12.51 -12.91 4.66
CA TYR A 644 -12.41 -14.34 4.46
C TYR A 644 -11.00 -14.70 3.98
N LYS A 645 -10.23 -15.39 4.85
CA LYS A 645 -8.87 -15.88 4.60
C LYS A 645 -8.82 -17.38 4.83
N PRO A 646 -9.16 -18.20 3.82
CA PRO A 646 -9.10 -19.65 3.95
C PRO A 646 -7.65 -20.11 4.05
N ILE A 647 -7.43 -21.20 4.77
CA ILE A 647 -6.10 -21.79 4.93
C ILE A 647 -5.79 -22.60 3.68
N ARG A 648 -4.66 -22.29 3.04
CA ARG A 648 -4.18 -22.94 1.81
C ARG A 648 -2.75 -23.42 1.97
N GLU A 649 -2.37 -24.46 1.23
CA GLU A 649 -1.03 -25.05 1.22
C GLU A 649 0.06 -24.06 0.79
N ASN A 650 -0.25 -23.17 -0.15
CA ASN A 650 0.60 -22.05 -0.54
C ASN A 650 -0.07 -20.72 -0.11
N PRO A 651 0.24 -20.20 1.08
CA PRO A 651 -0.08 -18.83 1.35
C PRO A 651 0.74 -18.00 0.36
N THR A 652 0.07 -17.34 -0.60
CA THR A 652 0.69 -16.20 -1.31
C THR A 652 1.31 -15.33 -0.23
N ILE A 653 2.62 -15.13 -0.31
CA ILE A 653 3.40 -14.33 0.64
C ILE A 653 2.74 -12.95 0.65
N GLU A 654 1.97 -12.66 1.71
CA GLU A 654 1.48 -11.31 2.03
C GLU A 654 2.58 -10.54 2.76
#